data_654e0a220b3603afb1887c07e1124b48
#
_entry.id   654e0a220b3603afb1887c07e1124b48
#
_cell.length_a   1.000
_cell.length_b   1.000
_cell.length_c   1.000
_cell.angle_alpha   90.00
_cell.angle_beta   90.00
_cell.angle_gamma   90.00
#
_symmetry.space_group_name_H-M   'P 1'
#
loop_
_entity.id
_entity.type
_entity.pdbx_description
1 polymer ?
#
loop_
_entity_poly.entity_id
_entity_poly.type
_entity_poly.pdbx_seq_one_letter_code
_entity_poly.pdbx_strand_id
1 'polypeptide(L)'
;MSTLAAAARGRALRSCLQRWLAASLLLLGGSQAMAQPQCTPGQWLAEYFPNISLSGAPALQRCEAGPIDHYWTGPSGSPDPARLPVDGFSARWTATLSFPGGATRFIAFTDDGVRVLVDGQRVIDNWTLHGITMDSATVPLAAGPHTVRMEYFEAGGEGLAQLVMESTHPAPPVPPNILSFVAQPGAIDLGGSSTLAWNVDNATGCTASGGWSGERPASGSASVSPGTTTHYSLSCRNAAGGSASASATVTVRNAPPQQLPTIDSFGATPTRIAPGESARLVWRASHAASCTASGGWNGTRASQGSALVQPQASTSYTLSCSNSAGQSVTATAQVAVDAANPRPPVGGVTARATPQGVRLDWNPVTRSGKWVNGYYTGWFWEHFPPEAVDMSTMTHFIFGRYAPGQGSLPGGRVGELMEGAGTAHTQVEDTLIAKAHAAGTKAIMMIGGEFDGPGFMAATANPQIRAVFIKNILDKAEHKGYDGADIDWEENLDTEQGRAQALALLRELRTAAQQRPRYQASPFEISWPGFWVNVNFPDILPWHVEVAHAVDRFNLMTYSMAGDWGGGWQSWHHSPLFGDAPNHPTSIASTVQAYLNAGVPRTKLGIGVGLYGLFYNNPVTGPRQAATRGSNGGDGVNNYRRLREDNAFGQPGAVYHWDDVAKQSYISYSQPWWRASDAPVTYLSYEDERSIGEKGKWVHEQGLGGTLVWTINYGYLPEQGTNPPMQAVKQSFIAASASGYRVYRNGTAIATVTSGATYTDASAQSGSHSYQVAMLDAAGNEGPRSAAVTVQVP
;
A
#
# COMPACT_ATOMS: atom_id res chain seq x y z
N MET A 1 -6.69 -47.17 4.18
CA MET A 1 -5.97 -48.40 3.79
C MET A 1 -4.56 -48.06 3.41
N SER A 2 -3.73 -48.32 4.32
CA SER A 2 -2.54 -49.21 4.25
C SER A 2 -1.38 -48.57 3.54
N THR A 3 -0.44 -48.22 4.33
CA THR A 3 0.79 -48.90 4.82
C THR A 3 1.89 -48.95 3.76
N LEU A 4 3.10 -48.57 4.01
CA LEU A 4 4.28 -49.09 4.70
C LEU A 4 5.46 -48.21 4.38
N ALA A 5 6.22 -47.67 5.32
CA ALA A 5 7.34 -48.31 6.01
C ALA A 5 8.55 -48.45 5.09
N ALA A 6 9.72 -48.09 5.44
CA ALA A 6 10.65 -48.33 6.41
C ALA A 6 12.07 -48.10 5.90
N ALA A 7 12.90 -47.62 6.74
CA ALA A 7 14.21 -48.08 7.17
C ALA A 7 15.39 -47.87 6.17
N ALA A 8 16.58 -47.58 6.56
CA ALA A 8 17.39 -47.95 7.72
C ALA A 8 18.77 -47.26 7.69
N ARG A 9 19.36 -47.10 8.87
CA ARG A 9 20.76 -47.43 9.25
C ARG A 9 21.87 -46.53 8.65
N GLY A 10 22.85 -46.14 9.38
CA GLY A 10 23.40 -46.56 10.60
C GLY A 10 24.82 -46.05 10.83
N ARG A 11 25.22 -46.05 12.07
CA ARG A 11 26.61 -46.25 12.60
C ARG A 11 27.60 -45.08 12.42
N ALA A 12 28.47 -44.79 13.32
CA ALA A 12 29.01 -45.34 14.54
C ALA A 12 29.99 -44.29 15.10
N LEU A 13 30.17 -44.20 16.34
CA LEU A 13 31.01 -44.87 17.36
C LEU A 13 32.21 -44.06 17.83
N ARG A 14 32.29 -44.00 19.16
CA ARG A 14 33.48 -44.05 20.10
C ARG A 14 34.14 -42.72 20.41
N SER A 15 34.63 -42.47 21.61
CA SER A 15 34.85 -43.17 22.89
C SER A 15 35.52 -42.24 23.85
N CYS A 16 35.50 -42.35 25.11
CA CYS A 16 36.32 -42.84 26.23
C CYS A 16 36.07 -42.00 27.46
N LEU A 17 35.57 -42.56 28.51
CA LEU A 17 36.06 -43.37 29.62
C LEU A 17 37.00 -42.66 30.57
N GLN A 18 36.54 -42.74 31.85
CA GLN A 18 37.28 -42.92 33.15
C GLN A 18 37.51 -41.68 33.98
N ARG A 19 37.29 -41.60 35.31
CA ARG A 19 37.34 -42.61 36.43
C ARG A 19 36.67 -42.02 37.67
N TRP A 20 35.84 -42.77 38.35
CA TRP A 20 35.81 -43.30 39.72
C TRP A 20 36.48 -42.51 40.83
N LEU A 21 35.69 -42.18 41.90
CA LEU A 21 35.87 -42.80 43.21
C LEU A 21 34.70 -42.48 44.17
N ALA A 22 34.28 -43.45 44.87
CA ALA A 22 33.15 -43.54 45.77
C ALA A 22 33.41 -42.96 47.15
N ALA A 23 32.36 -42.49 47.83
CA ALA A 23 32.15 -42.71 49.28
C ALA A 23 30.66 -42.61 49.58
N SER A 24 30.15 -43.74 50.07
CA SER A 24 28.83 -43.87 50.66
C SER A 24 28.72 -43.08 51.96
N LEU A 25 27.56 -42.48 52.27
CA LEU A 25 26.88 -42.61 53.57
C LEU A 25 25.47 -41.95 53.56
N LEU A 26 24.51 -42.79 53.95
CA LEU A 26 23.28 -42.53 54.69
C LEU A 26 22.18 -41.63 54.14
N LEU A 27 21.08 -42.31 53.80
CA LEU A 27 19.70 -41.91 53.82
C LEU A 27 19.28 -41.00 54.97
N LEU A 28 18.81 -39.81 54.71
CA LEU A 28 17.69 -39.18 55.38
C LEU A 28 16.87 -38.42 54.33
N GLY A 29 15.61 -38.85 54.15
CA GLY A 29 14.67 -38.21 53.28
C GLY A 29 14.34 -36.82 53.78
N GLY A 30 14.77 -35.83 53.01
CA GLY A 30 14.34 -34.46 53.11
C GLY A 30 13.85 -34.04 51.72
N SER A 31 12.55 -33.82 51.60
CA SER A 31 11.98 -33.11 50.43
C SER A 31 12.68 -31.77 50.35
N GLN A 32 13.63 -31.63 49.45
CA GLN A 32 14.12 -30.30 49.06
C GLN A 32 13.00 -29.61 48.33
N ALA A 33 12.25 -28.75 49.04
CA ALA A 33 11.49 -27.68 48.37
C ALA A 33 12.49 -26.91 47.50
N MET A 34 12.30 -26.93 46.16
CA MET A 34 13.06 -26.07 45.28
C MET A 34 12.83 -24.64 45.74
N ALA A 35 13.91 -23.90 46.02
CA ALA A 35 13.82 -22.48 46.37
C ALA A 35 13.09 -21.78 45.21
N GLN A 36 12.02 -21.08 45.56
CA GLN A 36 11.27 -20.28 44.53
C GLN A 36 12.24 -19.27 43.93
N PRO A 37 12.21 -19.09 42.58
CA PRO A 37 12.99 -18.04 41.92
C PRO A 37 12.63 -16.67 42.48
N GLN A 38 13.63 -15.92 42.90
CA GLN A 38 13.46 -14.53 43.35
C GLN A 38 13.45 -13.62 42.14
N CYS A 39 12.27 -13.19 41.70
CA CYS A 39 12.11 -12.29 40.56
C CYS A 39 12.39 -10.83 40.93
N THR A 40 13.01 -10.08 40.04
CA THR A 40 13.23 -8.63 40.26
C THR A 40 11.92 -7.86 40.12
N PRO A 41 11.78 -6.67 40.76
CA PRO A 41 10.58 -5.86 40.61
C PRO A 41 10.22 -5.63 39.13
N GLY A 42 8.96 -5.83 38.79
CA GLY A 42 8.44 -5.71 37.40
C GLY A 42 8.54 -6.98 36.56
N GLN A 43 9.12 -8.06 37.09
CA GLN A 43 9.04 -9.39 36.47
C GLN A 43 7.93 -10.21 37.10
N TRP A 44 7.37 -11.11 36.29
CA TRP A 44 6.39 -12.09 36.72
C TRP A 44 7.08 -13.37 37.20
N LEU A 45 6.69 -13.86 38.38
CA LEU A 45 6.94 -15.25 38.75
C LEU A 45 5.93 -16.10 37.99
N ALA A 46 6.37 -16.82 36.98
CA ALA A 46 5.57 -17.76 36.20
C ALA A 46 5.72 -19.18 36.76
N GLU A 47 4.59 -19.80 37.05
CA GLU A 47 4.45 -21.16 37.56
C GLU A 47 3.58 -21.95 36.62
N TYR A 48 4.08 -23.05 36.08
CA TYR A 48 3.37 -23.88 35.12
C TYR A 48 3.11 -25.27 35.68
N PHE A 49 1.89 -25.77 35.56
CA PHE A 49 1.42 -27.02 36.15
C PHE A 49 1.00 -27.99 35.04
N PRO A 50 1.31 -29.30 35.18
CA PRO A 50 0.94 -30.30 34.19
C PRO A 50 -0.52 -30.79 34.38
N ASN A 51 -1.45 -29.87 34.60
CA ASN A 51 -2.89 -30.08 34.79
C ASN A 51 -3.63 -28.72 34.66
N ILE A 52 -4.91 -28.77 34.35
CA ILE A 52 -5.74 -27.57 34.15
C ILE A 52 -6.25 -26.92 35.46
N SER A 53 -5.85 -27.39 36.62
CA SER A 53 -6.44 -26.96 37.90
C SER A 53 -5.45 -26.27 38.83
N LEU A 54 -4.24 -25.92 38.38
CA LEU A 54 -3.16 -25.30 39.17
C LEU A 54 -2.81 -26.11 40.44
N SER A 55 -3.01 -27.44 40.43
CA SER A 55 -2.86 -28.31 41.58
C SER A 55 -1.49 -28.98 41.62
N GLY A 56 -1.01 -29.24 42.86
CA GLY A 56 0.29 -29.86 43.07
C GLY A 56 1.48 -28.88 43.00
N ALA A 57 2.70 -29.41 42.89
CA ALA A 57 3.87 -28.58 42.65
C ALA A 57 3.98 -28.22 41.18
N PRO A 58 4.37 -26.97 40.83
CA PRO A 58 4.60 -26.59 39.44
C PRO A 58 5.73 -27.40 38.83
N ALA A 59 5.56 -27.84 37.60
CA ALA A 59 6.57 -28.54 36.82
C ALA A 59 7.68 -27.59 36.32
N LEU A 60 7.37 -26.31 36.21
CA LEU A 60 8.29 -25.26 35.80
C LEU A 60 8.01 -23.98 36.58
N GLN A 61 9.06 -23.36 37.11
CA GLN A 61 9.00 -22.00 37.68
C GLN A 61 10.14 -21.17 37.10
N ARG A 62 9.82 -19.94 36.64
CA ARG A 62 10.82 -19.00 36.12
C ARG A 62 10.34 -17.56 36.26
N CYS A 63 11.28 -16.60 36.19
CA CYS A 63 10.94 -15.19 36.10
C CYS A 63 10.80 -14.79 34.64
N GLU A 64 9.71 -14.12 34.30
CA GLU A 64 9.41 -13.62 32.97
C GLU A 64 9.32 -12.09 32.97
N ALA A 65 9.95 -11.44 31.99
CA ALA A 65 9.97 -9.99 31.86
C ALA A 65 8.94 -9.54 30.81
N GLY A 66 8.42 -8.32 30.97
CA GLY A 66 7.45 -7.73 30.05
C GLY A 66 5.99 -8.10 30.36
N PRO A 67 5.07 -7.82 29.48
CA PRO A 67 3.66 -8.21 29.61
C PRO A 67 3.52 -9.75 29.54
N ILE A 68 2.46 -10.28 30.12
CA ILE A 68 2.03 -11.66 29.84
C ILE A 68 1.48 -11.64 28.42
N ASP A 69 2.18 -12.34 27.53
CA ASP A 69 1.84 -12.39 26.10
C ASP A 69 2.38 -13.69 25.51
N HIS A 70 1.57 -14.73 25.59
CA HIS A 70 1.95 -16.08 25.21
C HIS A 70 0.94 -16.65 24.23
N TYR A 71 1.47 -17.25 23.17
CA TYR A 71 0.68 -17.98 22.18
C TYR A 71 1.36 -19.33 21.90
N TRP A 72 0.68 -20.41 22.18
CA TRP A 72 1.20 -21.78 22.05
C TRP A 72 0.44 -22.55 20.98
N THR A 73 1.12 -22.94 19.91
CA THR A 73 0.52 -23.64 18.78
C THR A 73 1.32 -24.85 18.34
N GLY A 74 0.66 -25.83 17.75
CA GLY A 74 1.28 -26.99 17.12
C GLY A 74 1.92 -27.99 18.09
N PRO A 75 2.72 -28.96 17.61
CA PRO A 75 3.22 -30.11 18.41
C PRO A 75 4.17 -29.72 19.54
N SER A 76 4.65 -28.51 19.60
CA SER A 76 5.50 -27.95 20.67
C SER A 76 4.80 -26.82 21.43
N GLY A 77 3.50 -26.70 21.31
CA GLY A 77 2.68 -25.61 21.85
C GLY A 77 2.49 -25.67 23.36
N SER A 78 3.58 -25.73 24.14
CA SER A 78 3.50 -25.55 25.59
C SER A 78 4.69 -24.73 26.10
N PRO A 79 4.61 -24.16 27.31
CA PRO A 79 5.68 -23.34 27.86
C PRO A 79 7.05 -24.06 27.99
N ASP A 80 7.05 -25.38 28.07
CA ASP A 80 8.22 -26.27 28.05
C ASP A 80 7.78 -27.68 27.66
N PRO A 81 7.82 -28.06 26.37
CA PRO A 81 7.35 -29.38 25.92
C PRO A 81 8.07 -30.59 26.53
N ALA A 82 9.21 -30.37 27.21
CA ALA A 82 9.92 -31.44 27.92
C ALA A 82 9.34 -31.72 29.32
N ARG A 83 8.56 -30.79 29.86
CA ARG A 83 8.04 -30.86 31.24
C ARG A 83 6.52 -30.71 31.35
N LEU A 84 5.92 -30.13 30.33
CA LEU A 84 4.50 -29.84 30.29
C LEU A 84 3.88 -30.42 29.02
N PRO A 85 2.67 -30.97 29.12
CA PRO A 85 1.95 -31.45 27.93
C PRO A 85 1.64 -30.26 27.01
N VAL A 86 1.37 -30.55 25.71
CA VAL A 86 0.94 -29.54 24.74
C VAL A 86 -0.42 -28.99 25.16
N ASP A 87 -1.33 -29.89 25.56
CA ASP A 87 -2.65 -29.57 26.07
C ASP A 87 -2.79 -30.08 27.53
N GLY A 88 -3.74 -29.52 28.26
CA GLY A 88 -4.02 -29.96 29.64
C GLY A 88 -3.03 -29.40 30.68
N PHE A 89 -2.51 -28.21 30.47
CA PHE A 89 -1.65 -27.51 31.43
C PHE A 89 -2.33 -26.24 31.98
N SER A 90 -1.78 -25.70 33.05
CA SER A 90 -2.19 -24.39 33.56
C SER A 90 -0.97 -23.55 34.00
N ALA A 91 -1.17 -22.26 34.05
CA ALA A 91 -0.13 -21.31 34.41
C ALA A 91 -0.63 -20.31 35.46
N ARG A 92 0.28 -19.81 36.26
CA ARG A 92 0.07 -18.72 37.19
C ARG A 92 1.21 -17.74 37.09
N TRP A 93 0.92 -16.52 36.79
CA TRP A 93 1.86 -15.41 36.83
C TRP A 93 1.54 -14.51 38.02
N THR A 94 2.54 -14.14 38.80
CA THR A 94 2.38 -13.24 39.93
C THR A 94 3.48 -12.17 39.87
N ALA A 95 3.09 -10.89 39.95
CA ALA A 95 4.02 -9.78 40.00
C ALA A 95 3.54 -8.69 40.98
N THR A 96 4.48 -7.94 41.57
CA THR A 96 4.14 -6.66 42.20
C THR A 96 4.47 -5.53 41.21
N LEU A 97 3.43 -4.83 40.78
CA LEU A 97 3.53 -3.76 39.78
C LEU A 97 3.15 -2.43 40.45
N SER A 98 3.76 -1.33 40.00
CA SER A 98 3.47 0.01 40.52
C SER A 98 2.46 0.72 39.62
N PHE A 99 1.36 1.17 40.20
CA PHE A 99 0.32 1.90 39.53
C PHE A 99 0.30 3.39 39.94
N PRO A 100 -0.08 4.28 39.01
CA PRO A 100 -0.10 5.74 39.30
C PRO A 100 -1.26 6.18 40.20
N GLY A 101 -2.17 5.26 40.52
CA GLY A 101 -3.45 5.55 41.18
C GLY A 101 -4.56 5.87 40.17
N GLY A 102 -5.82 5.67 40.56
CA GLY A 102 -7.00 5.85 39.70
C GLY A 102 -7.56 4.51 39.21
N ALA A 103 -8.45 4.57 38.24
CA ALA A 103 -9.05 3.38 37.66
C ALA A 103 -8.06 2.72 36.68
N THR A 104 -7.80 1.43 36.89
CA THR A 104 -7.01 0.62 35.96
C THR A 104 -7.92 -0.44 35.35
N ARG A 105 -7.94 -0.53 34.03
CA ARG A 105 -8.62 -1.56 33.30
C ARG A 105 -7.66 -2.71 33.02
N PHE A 106 -8.03 -3.90 33.44
CA PHE A 106 -7.37 -5.15 33.13
C PHE A 106 -8.13 -5.81 31.99
N ILE A 107 -7.46 -6.25 30.96
CA ILE A 107 -8.01 -6.90 29.79
C ILE A 107 -7.21 -8.17 29.57
N ALA A 108 -7.88 -9.31 29.62
CA ALA A 108 -7.29 -10.61 29.31
C ALA A 108 -7.84 -11.12 27.99
N PHE A 109 -6.95 -11.57 27.10
CA PHE A 109 -7.31 -12.33 25.90
C PHE A 109 -6.78 -13.73 26.13
N THR A 110 -7.67 -14.72 26.17
CA THR A 110 -7.28 -16.10 26.47
C THR A 110 -8.07 -17.12 25.66
N ASP A 111 -7.42 -18.21 25.42
CA ASP A 111 -7.93 -19.48 24.93
C ASP A 111 -7.19 -20.56 25.76
N ASP A 112 -7.72 -21.21 26.71
CA ASP A 112 -9.02 -21.27 27.38
C ASP A 112 -9.15 -20.28 28.58
N GLY A 113 -9.41 -20.84 29.75
CA GLY A 113 -9.91 -20.12 30.91
C GLY A 113 -8.91 -19.27 31.69
N VAL A 114 -9.39 -18.16 32.22
CA VAL A 114 -8.60 -17.14 32.87
C VAL A 114 -9.21 -16.66 34.19
N ARG A 115 -8.34 -16.28 35.15
CA ARG A 115 -8.67 -15.46 36.30
C ARG A 115 -7.62 -14.42 36.48
N VAL A 116 -8.03 -13.21 36.80
CA VAL A 116 -7.12 -12.14 37.19
C VAL A 116 -7.49 -11.69 38.61
N LEU A 117 -6.48 -11.61 39.45
CA LEU A 117 -6.60 -11.15 40.83
C LEU A 117 -5.70 -9.94 41.03
N VAL A 118 -6.22 -8.93 41.72
CA VAL A 118 -5.49 -7.74 42.11
C VAL A 118 -5.57 -7.65 43.66
N ASP A 119 -4.44 -7.62 44.32
CA ASP A 119 -4.33 -7.67 45.80
C ASP A 119 -5.14 -8.82 46.44
N GLY A 120 -5.17 -9.95 45.73
CA GLY A 120 -5.90 -11.14 46.16
C GLY A 120 -7.40 -11.15 45.85
N GLN A 121 -7.96 -10.03 45.40
CA GLN A 121 -9.35 -9.97 44.94
C GLN A 121 -9.46 -10.38 43.48
N ARG A 122 -10.33 -11.31 43.17
CA ARG A 122 -10.60 -11.74 41.80
C ARG A 122 -11.41 -10.68 41.06
N VAL A 123 -10.85 -10.13 39.99
CA VAL A 123 -11.43 -9.06 39.18
C VAL A 123 -11.90 -9.56 37.84
N ILE A 124 -11.28 -10.61 37.27
CA ILE A 124 -11.76 -11.38 36.13
C ILE A 124 -11.88 -12.83 36.57
N ASP A 125 -12.97 -13.50 36.21
CA ASP A 125 -13.22 -14.89 36.53
C ASP A 125 -14.00 -15.58 35.39
N ASN A 126 -13.27 -16.06 34.41
CA ASN A 126 -13.78 -16.87 33.30
C ASN A 126 -13.00 -18.20 33.25
N TRP A 127 -13.23 -19.05 34.22
CA TRP A 127 -12.55 -20.36 34.35
C TRP A 127 -13.36 -21.46 33.66
N THR A 128 -13.61 -21.26 32.34
CA THR A 128 -14.40 -22.16 31.49
C THR A 128 -13.62 -22.51 30.24
N LEU A 129 -14.03 -23.58 29.56
CA LEU A 129 -13.52 -23.91 28.23
C LEU A 129 -14.09 -22.93 27.21
N HIS A 130 -13.24 -22.24 26.45
CA HIS A 130 -13.66 -21.34 25.39
C HIS A 130 -12.53 -21.08 24.42
N GLY A 131 -12.84 -20.80 23.15
CA GLY A 131 -11.86 -20.25 22.23
C GLY A 131 -11.51 -18.81 22.58
N ILE A 132 -10.67 -18.16 21.76
CA ILE A 132 -10.14 -16.80 22.04
C ILE A 132 -11.24 -15.86 22.50
N THR A 133 -11.18 -15.46 23.74
CA THR A 133 -12.18 -14.62 24.43
C THR A 133 -11.49 -13.43 25.09
N MET A 134 -12.14 -12.27 25.04
CA MET A 134 -11.69 -11.06 25.71
C MET A 134 -12.52 -10.82 26.99
N ASP A 135 -11.90 -10.89 28.14
CA ASP A 135 -12.46 -10.53 29.43
C ASP A 135 -11.84 -9.24 29.94
N SER A 136 -12.64 -8.36 30.57
CA SER A 136 -12.08 -7.14 31.14
C SER A 136 -12.77 -6.71 32.42
N ALA A 137 -12.00 -6.06 33.30
CA ALA A 137 -12.51 -5.45 34.52
C ALA A 137 -11.77 -4.13 34.81
N THR A 138 -12.50 -3.16 35.32
CA THR A 138 -11.91 -1.89 35.78
C THR A 138 -11.87 -1.84 37.30
N VAL A 139 -10.69 -1.62 37.85
CA VAL A 139 -10.43 -1.63 39.31
C VAL A 139 -9.86 -0.29 39.73
N PRO A 140 -10.44 0.40 40.72
CA PRO A 140 -9.83 1.58 41.33
C PRO A 140 -8.62 1.15 42.18
N LEU A 141 -7.44 1.62 41.83
CA LEU A 141 -6.21 1.32 42.56
C LEU A 141 -5.64 2.58 43.22
N ALA A 142 -5.03 2.44 44.39
CA ALA A 142 -4.24 3.50 44.98
C ALA A 142 -2.94 3.70 44.17
N ALA A 143 -2.28 4.85 44.33
CA ALA A 143 -0.93 5.00 43.80
C ALA A 143 0.06 4.13 44.60
N GLY A 144 0.91 3.39 43.94
CA GLY A 144 1.90 2.54 44.58
C GLY A 144 1.90 1.09 44.10
N PRO A 145 2.56 0.20 44.80
CA PRO A 145 2.69 -1.21 44.42
C PRO A 145 1.42 -1.99 44.75
N HIS A 146 0.93 -2.77 43.75
CA HIS A 146 -0.17 -3.72 43.87
C HIS A 146 0.28 -5.09 43.35
N THR A 147 -0.23 -6.15 44.00
CA THR A 147 0.04 -7.52 43.54
C THR A 147 -0.97 -7.93 42.48
N VAL A 148 -0.50 -8.18 41.28
CA VAL A 148 -1.33 -8.71 40.18
C VAL A 148 -1.00 -10.18 39.96
N ARG A 149 -2.05 -11.00 39.84
CA ARG A 149 -1.93 -12.43 39.54
C ARG A 149 -2.87 -12.75 38.38
N MET A 150 -2.33 -13.40 37.37
CA MET A 150 -3.13 -14.07 36.32
C MET A 150 -3.01 -15.58 36.49
N GLU A 151 -4.12 -16.26 36.43
CA GLU A 151 -4.23 -17.72 36.39
C GLU A 151 -4.88 -18.10 35.08
N TYR A 152 -4.38 -19.14 34.44
CA TYR A 152 -4.76 -19.56 33.10
C TYR A 152 -4.74 -21.07 33.00
N PHE A 153 -5.58 -21.66 32.19
CA PHE A 153 -5.42 -23.05 31.75
C PHE A 153 -5.68 -23.22 30.29
N GLU A 154 -4.99 -24.18 29.69
CA GLU A 154 -5.11 -24.67 28.34
C GLU A 154 -5.56 -26.13 28.40
N ALA A 155 -6.71 -26.45 27.83
CA ALA A 155 -7.28 -27.80 27.85
C ALA A 155 -7.08 -28.55 26.53
N GLY A 156 -6.98 -27.84 25.43
CA GLY A 156 -6.77 -28.45 24.11
C GLY A 156 -6.96 -27.47 22.97
N GLY A 157 -6.09 -27.50 21.99
CA GLY A 157 -6.15 -26.65 20.82
C GLY A 157 -4.95 -25.70 20.70
N GLU A 158 -5.22 -24.45 20.44
CA GLU A 158 -4.22 -23.38 20.42
C GLU A 158 -4.36 -22.56 21.72
N GLY A 159 -3.30 -22.45 22.49
CA GLY A 159 -3.33 -21.73 23.76
C GLY A 159 -2.93 -20.26 23.59
N LEU A 160 -3.75 -19.35 24.11
CA LEU A 160 -3.46 -17.91 24.18
C LEU A 160 -3.60 -17.41 25.62
N ALA A 161 -2.60 -16.72 26.13
CA ALA A 161 -2.66 -16.03 27.42
C ALA A 161 -2.01 -14.65 27.33
N GLN A 162 -2.83 -13.61 27.30
CA GLN A 162 -2.38 -12.23 27.21
C GLN A 162 -3.07 -11.36 28.28
N LEU A 163 -2.32 -10.48 28.93
CA LEU A 163 -2.87 -9.51 29.90
C LEU A 163 -2.37 -8.09 29.60
N VAL A 164 -3.32 -7.21 29.31
CA VAL A 164 -3.14 -5.77 29.09
C VAL A 164 -3.68 -4.98 30.28
N MET A 165 -2.97 -3.95 30.70
CA MET A 165 -3.35 -3.08 31.81
C MET A 165 -3.34 -1.62 31.36
N GLU A 166 -4.50 -0.99 31.37
CA GLU A 166 -4.72 0.40 30.98
C GLU A 166 -5.07 1.23 32.22
N SER A 167 -4.17 2.08 32.69
CA SER A 167 -4.44 2.99 33.83
C SER A 167 -5.03 4.29 33.29
N THR A 168 -6.29 4.58 33.65
CA THR A 168 -6.86 5.90 33.47
C THR A 168 -6.49 6.73 34.68
N HIS A 169 -5.60 7.71 34.49
CA HIS A 169 -5.40 8.74 35.52
C HIS A 169 -6.76 9.39 35.81
N PRO A 170 -7.09 9.74 37.09
CA PRO A 170 -8.09 10.76 37.29
C PRO A 170 -7.58 11.97 36.52
N ALA A 171 -8.38 12.47 35.61
CA ALA A 171 -8.06 13.71 34.93
C ALA A 171 -7.70 14.74 35.99
N PRO A 172 -6.58 15.49 35.86
CA PRO A 172 -6.31 16.63 36.72
C PRO A 172 -7.60 17.47 36.72
N PRO A 173 -7.96 18.14 37.81
CA PRO A 173 -9.20 18.89 37.92
C PRO A 173 -9.33 19.73 36.65
N VAL A 174 -10.38 19.45 35.89
CA VAL A 174 -10.57 20.05 34.56
C VAL A 174 -10.61 21.55 34.76
N PRO A 175 -9.66 22.33 34.19
CA PRO A 175 -9.72 23.78 34.26
C PRO A 175 -11.03 24.27 33.61
N PRO A 176 -11.45 25.49 33.84
CA PRO A 176 -12.52 26.08 33.08
C PRO A 176 -12.27 25.93 31.58
N ASN A 177 -13.26 25.57 30.83
CA ASN A 177 -13.21 25.49 29.38
C ASN A 177 -14.02 26.61 28.75
N ILE A 178 -13.37 27.55 28.09
CA ILE A 178 -14.06 28.64 27.41
C ILE A 178 -14.55 28.09 26.06
N LEU A 179 -15.82 27.71 26.01
CA LEU A 179 -16.47 27.16 24.82
C LEU A 179 -16.57 28.22 23.70
N SER A 180 -16.80 29.46 24.11
CA SER A 180 -16.81 30.60 23.18
C SER A 180 -16.51 31.90 23.92
N PHE A 181 -15.75 32.78 23.28
CA PHE A 181 -15.64 34.19 23.57
C PHE A 181 -15.43 34.92 22.26
N VAL A 182 -16.50 35.52 21.76
CA VAL A 182 -16.55 36.10 20.41
C VAL A 182 -17.09 37.51 20.43
N ALA A 183 -16.64 38.34 19.52
CA ALA A 183 -17.21 39.63 19.21
C ALA A 183 -18.04 39.49 17.92
N GLN A 184 -19.30 39.92 17.94
CA GLN A 184 -20.15 39.84 16.76
C GLN A 184 -20.98 41.13 16.58
N PRO A 185 -20.74 41.87 15.47
CA PRO A 185 -19.71 41.61 14.42
C PRO A 185 -18.29 41.83 14.95
N GLY A 186 -17.31 41.01 14.49
CA GLY A 186 -15.89 41.16 14.86
C GLY A 186 -15.22 42.42 14.31
N ALA A 187 -15.90 43.14 13.42
CA ALA A 187 -15.46 44.39 12.87
C ALA A 187 -16.64 45.36 12.72
N ILE A 188 -16.44 46.58 13.11
CA ILE A 188 -17.43 47.66 13.08
C ILE A 188 -16.86 48.88 12.36
N ASP A 189 -17.71 49.72 11.79
CA ASP A 189 -17.29 51.01 11.33
C ASP A 189 -17.19 51.97 12.54
N LEU A 190 -16.42 53.04 12.41
CA LEU A 190 -16.24 54.01 13.48
C LEU A 190 -17.61 54.55 13.96
N GLY A 191 -17.90 54.35 15.24
CA GLY A 191 -19.21 54.72 15.85
C GLY A 191 -20.23 53.57 15.89
N GLY A 192 -19.92 52.42 15.30
CA GLY A 192 -20.72 51.22 15.40
C GLY A 192 -20.55 50.47 16.72
N SER A 193 -21.33 49.41 16.91
CA SER A 193 -21.25 48.56 18.11
C SER A 193 -21.06 47.07 17.76
N SER A 194 -20.44 46.35 18.67
CA SER A 194 -20.28 44.91 18.64
C SER A 194 -20.76 44.29 19.95
N THR A 195 -21.28 43.10 19.90
CA THR A 195 -21.66 42.34 21.09
C THR A 195 -20.59 41.28 21.37
N LEU A 196 -19.97 41.35 22.54
CA LEU A 196 -19.17 40.29 23.11
C LEU A 196 -20.07 39.25 23.70
N ALA A 197 -19.92 37.98 23.29
CA ALA A 197 -20.69 36.88 23.87
C ALA A 197 -19.72 35.77 24.32
N TRP A 198 -19.99 35.20 25.48
CA TRP A 198 -19.15 34.14 26.03
C TRP A 198 -19.95 33.02 26.67
N ASN A 199 -19.38 31.84 26.63
CA ASN A 199 -19.86 30.66 27.33
C ASN A 199 -18.68 29.86 27.84
N VAL A 200 -18.68 29.55 29.14
CA VAL A 200 -17.56 28.87 29.80
C VAL A 200 -18.10 27.77 30.67
N ASP A 201 -17.62 26.57 30.45
CA ASP A 201 -17.92 25.42 31.29
C ASP A 201 -16.96 25.33 32.47
N ASN A 202 -17.43 24.78 33.58
CA ASN A 202 -16.66 24.52 34.78
C ASN A 202 -15.99 25.78 35.40
N ALA A 203 -16.61 26.93 35.25
CA ALA A 203 -16.16 28.17 35.86
C ALA A 203 -17.11 28.62 36.99
N THR A 204 -16.57 29.12 38.11
CA THR A 204 -17.33 29.77 39.17
C THR A 204 -17.49 31.26 38.96
N GLY A 205 -16.69 31.88 38.09
CA GLY A 205 -16.77 33.29 37.73
C GLY A 205 -15.65 33.65 36.76
N CYS A 206 -15.81 34.76 36.08
CA CYS A 206 -14.87 35.28 35.10
C CYS A 206 -14.57 36.77 35.42
N THR A 207 -13.39 37.23 35.05
CA THR A 207 -12.98 38.63 35.17
C THR A 207 -12.69 39.17 33.77
N ALA A 208 -13.26 40.29 33.43
CA ALA A 208 -13.06 41.02 32.19
C ALA A 208 -11.86 41.98 32.29
N SER A 209 -11.06 42.09 31.23
CA SER A 209 -9.93 43.01 31.14
C SER A 209 -9.68 43.47 29.70
N GLY A 210 -8.83 44.47 29.50
CA GLY A 210 -8.57 45.08 28.20
C GLY A 210 -9.57 46.19 27.90
N GLY A 211 -10.31 46.14 26.80
CA GLY A 211 -11.28 47.18 26.40
C GLY A 211 -12.56 47.22 27.27
N TRP A 212 -12.67 46.37 28.26
CA TRP A 212 -13.77 46.29 29.26
C TRP A 212 -13.21 45.82 30.59
N SER A 213 -14.07 45.81 31.64
CA SER A 213 -13.61 45.41 32.98
C SER A 213 -14.75 44.88 33.86
N GLY A 214 -14.40 44.31 35.02
CA GLY A 214 -15.30 43.79 36.05
C GLY A 214 -15.58 42.33 36.01
N GLU A 215 -16.27 41.83 37.04
CA GLU A 215 -16.69 40.44 37.17
C GLU A 215 -17.77 40.08 36.15
N ARG A 216 -17.74 38.85 35.68
CA ARG A 216 -18.69 38.31 34.73
C ARG A 216 -19.11 36.91 35.15
N PRO A 217 -20.37 36.52 34.93
CA PRO A 217 -20.82 35.17 35.11
C PRO A 217 -20.16 34.24 34.09
N ALA A 218 -20.27 32.93 34.28
CA ALA A 218 -19.71 31.93 33.35
C ALA A 218 -20.27 32.01 31.93
N SER A 219 -21.43 32.60 31.73
CA SER A 219 -22.00 32.86 30.40
C SER A 219 -22.68 34.23 30.37
N GLY A 220 -22.67 34.88 29.20
CA GLY A 220 -23.29 36.18 29.05
C GLY A 220 -22.97 36.90 27.77
N SER A 221 -23.44 38.13 27.67
CA SER A 221 -23.11 39.06 26.59
C SER A 221 -22.96 40.48 27.07
N ALA A 222 -22.20 41.30 26.36
CA ALA A 222 -22.00 42.74 26.59
C ALA A 222 -21.84 43.51 25.29
N SER A 223 -22.51 44.64 25.13
CA SER A 223 -22.32 45.50 23.99
C SER A 223 -21.13 46.45 24.22
N VAL A 224 -20.29 46.61 23.21
CA VAL A 224 -19.13 47.51 23.23
C VAL A 224 -19.09 48.37 21.96
N SER A 225 -18.63 49.62 22.06
CA SER A 225 -18.50 50.56 20.92
C SER A 225 -17.14 51.24 20.96
N PRO A 226 -16.08 50.53 20.67
CA PRO A 226 -14.73 51.08 20.73
C PRO A 226 -14.50 52.10 19.58
N GLY A 227 -13.77 53.16 19.87
CA GLY A 227 -13.36 54.17 18.87
C GLY A 227 -12.12 53.78 18.06
N THR A 228 -11.42 52.72 18.47
CA THR A 228 -10.26 52.14 17.80
C THR A 228 -10.28 50.64 17.94
N THR A 229 -9.55 49.93 17.09
CA THR A 229 -9.43 48.44 17.21
C THR A 229 -9.01 48.09 18.64
N THR A 230 -9.84 47.30 19.33
CA THR A 230 -9.73 47.04 20.76
C THR A 230 -9.78 45.57 21.05
N HIS A 231 -8.86 45.13 21.91
CA HIS A 231 -8.81 43.76 22.41
C HIS A 231 -9.56 43.65 23.74
N TYR A 232 -10.35 42.60 23.87
CA TYR A 232 -11.11 42.26 25.04
C TYR A 232 -10.63 40.91 25.56
N SER A 233 -10.38 40.78 26.84
CA SER A 233 -9.93 39.51 27.44
C SER A 233 -10.89 39.07 28.56
N LEU A 234 -11.09 37.78 28.66
CA LEU A 234 -11.89 37.12 29.68
C LEU A 234 -11.03 36.05 30.36
N SER A 235 -10.92 36.12 31.69
CA SER A 235 -10.19 35.12 32.49
C SER A 235 -11.13 34.50 33.50
N CYS A 236 -11.33 33.20 33.44
CA CYS A 236 -12.29 32.46 34.27
C CYS A 236 -11.57 31.51 35.21
N ARG A 237 -12.17 31.27 36.40
CA ARG A 237 -11.60 30.37 37.39
C ARG A 237 -12.68 29.42 37.93
N ASN A 238 -12.27 28.27 38.39
CA ASN A 238 -13.14 27.33 39.10
C ASN A 238 -12.77 27.18 40.59
N ALA A 239 -13.60 26.51 41.34
CA ALA A 239 -13.34 26.28 42.77
C ALA A 239 -12.12 25.44 43.10
N ALA A 240 -11.60 24.67 42.11
CA ALA A 240 -10.42 23.85 42.24
C ALA A 240 -9.11 24.61 41.91
N GLY A 241 -9.19 25.94 41.69
CA GLY A 241 -8.02 26.77 41.38
C GLY A 241 -7.56 26.77 39.92
N GLY A 242 -8.21 25.98 39.07
CA GLY A 242 -7.97 26.01 37.63
C GLY A 242 -8.43 27.31 36.99
N SER A 243 -7.71 27.76 35.96
CA SER A 243 -8.03 29.00 35.22
C SER A 243 -7.90 28.79 33.71
N ALA A 244 -8.74 29.52 32.96
CA ALA A 244 -8.66 29.62 31.51
C ALA A 244 -8.87 31.08 31.09
N SER A 245 -8.25 31.49 29.98
CA SER A 245 -8.40 32.84 29.44
C SER A 245 -8.61 32.79 27.94
N ALA A 246 -9.41 33.70 27.43
CA ALA A 246 -9.60 33.91 26.00
C ALA A 246 -9.63 35.39 25.68
N SER A 247 -9.43 35.73 24.40
CA SER A 247 -9.51 37.12 23.92
C SER A 247 -10.39 37.19 22.68
N ALA A 248 -11.06 38.32 22.53
CA ALA A 248 -11.83 38.70 21.36
C ALA A 248 -11.39 40.12 20.93
N THR A 249 -11.39 40.36 19.65
CA THR A 249 -10.98 41.68 19.08
C THR A 249 -12.14 42.28 18.32
N VAL A 250 -12.45 43.53 18.57
CA VAL A 250 -13.34 44.36 17.74
C VAL A 250 -12.47 45.28 16.92
N THR A 251 -12.42 45.03 15.60
CA THR A 251 -11.70 45.88 14.67
C THR A 251 -12.55 47.06 14.29
N VAL A 252 -12.04 48.29 14.45
CA VAL A 252 -12.69 49.51 13.98
C VAL A 252 -12.13 49.89 12.63
N ARG A 253 -12.98 49.90 11.62
CA ARG A 253 -12.59 50.27 10.23
C ARG A 253 -12.67 51.77 10.05
N ASN A 254 -11.54 52.40 9.72
CA ASN A 254 -11.50 53.73 9.17
C ASN A 254 -11.61 53.60 7.66
N ALA A 255 -12.77 53.77 7.03
CA ALA A 255 -13.09 53.58 5.63
C ALA A 255 -12.52 52.27 5.02
N PRO A 256 -13.25 51.47 4.25
CA PRO A 256 -12.75 50.20 3.80
C PRO A 256 -11.44 50.38 3.05
N PRO A 257 -10.34 49.71 3.46
CA PRO A 257 -9.17 49.64 2.60
C PRO A 257 -9.65 48.95 1.32
N GLN A 258 -9.36 49.57 0.19
CA GLN A 258 -9.65 49.00 -1.13
C GLN A 258 -8.94 47.70 -1.20
N GLN A 259 -9.70 46.60 -1.22
CA GLN A 259 -9.11 45.24 -1.20
C GLN A 259 -8.30 45.04 -2.47
N LEU A 260 -7.05 44.61 -2.31
CA LEU A 260 -6.19 44.20 -3.42
C LEU A 260 -6.82 43.01 -4.13
N PRO A 261 -6.74 42.95 -5.45
CA PRO A 261 -7.18 41.74 -6.16
C PRO A 261 -6.31 40.55 -5.77
N THR A 262 -6.91 39.37 -5.64
CA THR A 262 -6.19 38.12 -5.40
C THR A 262 -6.55 37.14 -6.49
N ILE A 263 -5.59 36.33 -6.90
CA ILE A 263 -5.87 35.12 -7.70
C ILE A 263 -5.87 33.94 -6.73
N ASP A 264 -7.07 33.51 -6.36
CA ASP A 264 -7.30 32.45 -5.36
C ASP A 264 -6.82 31.10 -5.88
N SER A 265 -6.95 30.87 -7.18
CA SER A 265 -6.42 29.72 -7.88
C SER A 265 -6.20 30.03 -9.35
N PHE A 266 -5.10 29.55 -9.91
CA PHE A 266 -4.85 29.48 -11.33
C PHE A 266 -3.98 28.28 -11.64
N GLY A 267 -4.51 27.32 -12.36
CA GLY A 267 -3.82 26.07 -12.67
C GLY A 267 -4.27 25.46 -13.98
N ALA A 268 -3.50 24.52 -14.45
CA ALA A 268 -3.78 23.70 -15.62
C ALA A 268 -4.07 22.24 -15.18
N THR A 269 -5.03 21.60 -15.80
CA THR A 269 -5.32 20.19 -15.58
C THR A 269 -5.57 19.50 -16.92
N PRO A 270 -4.77 18.50 -17.29
CA PRO A 270 -3.52 18.11 -16.65
C PRO A 270 -2.40 19.15 -16.81
N THR A 271 -1.42 19.15 -15.93
CA THR A 271 -0.23 20.03 -16.02
C THR A 271 0.81 19.54 -17.03
N ARG A 272 0.65 18.29 -17.52
CA ARG A 272 1.51 17.66 -18.53
C ARG A 272 0.61 16.97 -19.55
N ILE A 273 0.93 17.15 -20.82
CA ILE A 273 0.19 16.61 -21.96
C ILE A 273 1.18 16.15 -23.04
N ALA A 274 0.71 15.29 -23.95
CA ALA A 274 1.41 15.07 -25.21
C ALA A 274 1.18 16.24 -26.19
N PRO A 275 2.04 16.43 -27.19
CA PRO A 275 1.87 17.48 -28.20
C PRO A 275 0.46 17.41 -28.84
N GLY A 276 -0.26 18.53 -28.80
CA GLY A 276 -1.61 18.63 -29.38
C GLY A 276 -2.75 18.07 -28.53
N GLU A 277 -2.48 17.47 -27.38
CA GLU A 277 -3.51 17.14 -26.40
C GLU A 277 -4.04 18.42 -25.73
N SER A 278 -5.20 18.28 -25.08
CA SER A 278 -5.85 19.41 -24.40
C SER A 278 -5.51 19.44 -22.92
N ALA A 279 -5.19 20.62 -22.41
CA ALA A 279 -5.23 20.91 -20.98
C ALA A 279 -6.32 21.96 -20.71
N ARG A 280 -6.95 21.87 -19.57
CA ARG A 280 -7.94 22.87 -19.12
C ARG A 280 -7.27 23.81 -18.10
N LEU A 281 -7.21 25.07 -18.43
CA LEU A 281 -6.87 26.12 -17.48
C LEU A 281 -8.14 26.44 -16.66
N VAL A 282 -7.98 26.55 -15.33
CA VAL A 282 -9.06 26.93 -14.41
C VAL A 282 -8.53 28.02 -13.51
N TRP A 283 -9.33 29.07 -13.30
CA TRP A 283 -8.96 30.17 -12.42
C TRP A 283 -10.13 30.70 -11.63
N ARG A 284 -9.78 31.29 -10.51
CA ARG A 284 -10.66 32.08 -9.65
C ARG A 284 -9.86 33.24 -9.07
N ALA A 285 -10.41 34.42 -9.17
CA ALA A 285 -9.86 35.63 -8.57
C ALA A 285 -10.95 36.35 -7.75
N SER A 286 -10.55 36.92 -6.61
CA SER A 286 -11.40 37.71 -5.73
C SER A 286 -10.99 39.14 -5.81
N HIS A 287 -11.95 40.06 -5.58
CA HIS A 287 -11.74 41.52 -5.60
C HIS A 287 -11.16 42.07 -6.92
N ALA A 288 -11.30 41.32 -8.00
CA ALA A 288 -10.87 41.73 -9.33
C ALA A 288 -12.07 42.26 -10.15
N ALA A 289 -11.89 43.40 -10.80
CA ALA A 289 -12.85 43.96 -11.72
C ALA A 289 -12.69 43.37 -13.13
N SER A 290 -11.48 43.01 -13.51
CA SER A 290 -11.18 42.38 -14.81
C SER A 290 -9.91 41.56 -14.72
N CYS A 291 -9.81 40.54 -15.56
CA CYS A 291 -8.60 39.75 -15.75
C CYS A 291 -8.18 39.76 -17.23
N THR A 292 -6.88 39.65 -17.48
CA THR A 292 -6.30 39.60 -18.83
C THR A 292 -5.38 38.40 -18.93
N ALA A 293 -5.54 37.64 -19.97
CA ALA A 293 -4.72 36.47 -20.32
C ALA A 293 -3.54 36.90 -21.18
N SER A 294 -2.36 36.30 -20.96
CA SER A 294 -1.17 36.49 -21.79
C SER A 294 -0.28 35.27 -21.77
N GLY A 295 0.77 35.21 -22.59
CA GLY A 295 1.61 34.06 -22.79
C GLY A 295 1.01 33.11 -23.81
N GLY A 296 0.84 31.84 -23.50
CA GLY A 296 0.27 30.81 -24.41
C GLY A 296 -1.21 31.02 -24.78
N TRP A 297 -1.85 32.03 -24.27
CA TRP A 297 -3.22 32.46 -24.53
C TRP A 297 -3.34 33.97 -24.44
N ASN A 298 -4.51 34.56 -24.81
CA ASN A 298 -4.69 36.01 -24.78
C ASN A 298 -6.15 36.41 -24.55
N GLY A 299 -6.37 37.69 -24.35
CA GLY A 299 -7.68 38.32 -24.25
C GLY A 299 -8.18 38.47 -22.82
N THR A 300 -9.31 39.21 -22.72
CA THR A 300 -9.96 39.49 -21.43
C THR A 300 -10.65 38.22 -20.89
N ARG A 301 -10.60 38.06 -19.55
CA ARG A 301 -11.25 36.95 -18.84
C ARG A 301 -12.12 37.50 -17.71
N ALA A 302 -13.18 36.78 -17.40
CA ALA A 302 -13.92 37.01 -16.17
C ALA A 302 -13.05 36.68 -14.94
N SER A 303 -13.46 37.12 -13.75
CA SER A 303 -12.77 36.81 -12.50
C SER A 303 -12.70 35.29 -12.16
N GLN A 304 -13.52 34.49 -12.75
CA GLN A 304 -13.47 33.04 -12.67
C GLN A 304 -13.84 32.38 -13.99
N GLY A 305 -13.27 31.22 -14.27
CA GLY A 305 -13.57 30.50 -15.50
C GLY A 305 -12.65 29.35 -15.80
N SER A 306 -12.83 28.81 -17.00
CA SER A 306 -11.94 27.80 -17.55
C SER A 306 -11.75 28.00 -19.05
N ALA A 307 -10.61 27.53 -19.57
CA ALA A 307 -10.30 27.55 -21.01
C ALA A 307 -9.54 26.29 -21.39
N LEU A 308 -9.85 25.71 -22.54
CA LEU A 308 -9.08 24.63 -23.15
C LEU A 308 -7.91 25.23 -23.95
N VAL A 309 -6.74 24.64 -23.78
CA VAL A 309 -5.52 24.97 -24.51
C VAL A 309 -4.89 23.68 -25.08
N GLN A 310 -4.23 23.78 -26.22
CA GLN A 310 -3.62 22.66 -26.92
C GLN A 310 -2.19 23.02 -27.37
N PRO A 311 -1.28 23.24 -26.43
CA PRO A 311 0.06 23.65 -26.80
C PRO A 311 0.85 22.50 -27.47
N GLN A 312 1.66 22.85 -28.46
CA GLN A 312 2.55 21.92 -29.14
C GLN A 312 3.92 21.78 -28.46
N ALA A 313 4.24 22.70 -27.57
CA ALA A 313 5.45 22.72 -26.74
C ALA A 313 5.11 23.23 -25.34
N SER A 314 5.95 22.90 -24.36
CA SER A 314 5.76 23.38 -22.99
C SER A 314 5.53 24.88 -22.96
N THR A 315 4.39 25.29 -22.44
CA THR A 315 3.88 26.65 -22.54
C THR A 315 3.45 27.17 -21.18
N SER A 316 3.83 28.42 -20.91
CA SER A 316 3.39 29.14 -19.72
C SER A 316 2.22 30.04 -20.08
N TYR A 317 1.20 30.02 -19.22
CA TYR A 317 0.00 30.84 -19.31
C TYR A 317 -0.01 31.79 -18.14
N THR A 318 -0.29 33.06 -18.42
CA THR A 318 -0.28 34.13 -17.41
C THR A 318 -1.67 34.73 -17.32
N LEU A 319 -2.15 34.92 -16.09
CA LEU A 319 -3.39 35.62 -15.79
C LEU A 319 -3.05 36.83 -14.91
N SER A 320 -3.43 38.05 -15.35
CA SER A 320 -3.29 39.29 -14.62
C SER A 320 -4.67 39.85 -14.33
N CYS A 321 -5.01 39.98 -13.03
CA CYS A 321 -6.30 40.48 -12.59
C CYS A 321 -6.13 41.84 -11.89
N SER A 322 -6.99 42.81 -12.19
CA SER A 322 -6.96 44.14 -11.62
C SER A 322 -8.29 44.55 -10.99
N ASN A 323 -8.24 45.33 -9.92
CA ASN A 323 -9.41 45.97 -9.32
C ASN A 323 -9.75 47.29 -10.01
N SER A 324 -10.83 47.95 -9.61
CA SER A 324 -11.28 49.23 -10.19
C SER A 324 -10.32 50.39 -9.94
N ALA A 325 -9.37 50.24 -9.00
CA ALA A 325 -8.33 51.24 -8.73
C ALA A 325 -7.06 51.04 -9.56
N GLY A 326 -7.01 50.02 -10.44
CA GLY A 326 -5.85 49.73 -11.28
C GLY A 326 -4.73 48.93 -10.60
N GLN A 327 -4.95 48.50 -9.36
CA GLN A 327 -4.01 47.60 -8.68
C GLN A 327 -4.16 46.21 -9.27
N SER A 328 -3.07 45.50 -9.51
CA SER A 328 -3.09 44.21 -10.20
C SER A 328 -2.30 43.14 -9.47
N VAL A 329 -2.69 41.89 -9.68
CA VAL A 329 -2.01 40.67 -9.25
C VAL A 329 -1.88 39.72 -10.46
N THR A 330 -0.77 39.00 -10.52
CA THR A 330 -0.47 38.11 -11.64
C THR A 330 -0.14 36.71 -11.10
N ALA A 331 -0.65 35.70 -11.78
CA ALA A 331 -0.31 34.31 -11.55
C ALA A 331 0.04 33.61 -12.88
N THR A 332 0.82 32.53 -12.78
CA THR A 332 1.19 31.71 -13.96
C THR A 332 0.83 30.28 -13.73
N ALA A 333 0.31 29.62 -14.79
CA ALA A 333 0.14 28.19 -14.88
C ALA A 333 0.98 27.66 -16.04
N GLN A 334 1.60 26.55 -15.86
CA GLN A 334 2.43 25.93 -16.89
C GLN A 334 1.80 24.61 -17.34
N VAL A 335 1.72 24.41 -18.64
CA VAL A 335 1.46 23.12 -19.25
C VAL A 335 2.76 22.61 -19.87
N ALA A 336 3.33 21.60 -19.25
CA ALA A 336 4.46 20.91 -19.83
C ALA A 336 3.94 20.01 -20.96
N VAL A 337 4.52 20.16 -22.12
CA VAL A 337 4.31 19.23 -23.23
C VAL A 337 5.47 18.27 -23.23
N ASP A 338 5.20 17.06 -22.77
CA ASP A 338 6.17 15.99 -22.92
C ASP A 338 6.23 15.63 -24.39
N ALA A 339 7.43 15.67 -24.96
CA ALA A 339 7.65 15.02 -26.24
C ALA A 339 7.07 13.59 -26.08
N ALA A 340 6.19 13.22 -27.00
CA ALA A 340 5.42 11.96 -26.92
C ALA A 340 6.30 10.86 -26.37
N ASN A 341 5.91 10.31 -25.22
CA ASN A 341 6.52 9.26 -24.40
C ASN A 341 7.90 8.85 -24.96
N PRO A 342 9.04 9.10 -24.28
CA PRO A 342 10.36 8.96 -24.92
C PRO A 342 10.53 7.50 -25.33
N ARG A 343 10.11 7.22 -26.57
CA ARG A 343 10.48 5.97 -27.21
C ARG A 343 11.99 5.95 -27.21
N PRO A 344 12.62 4.85 -26.83
CA PRO A 344 14.07 4.82 -26.86
C PRO A 344 14.54 5.16 -28.29
N PRO A 345 15.56 6.02 -28.44
CA PRO A 345 16.12 6.27 -29.76
C PRO A 345 16.66 4.96 -30.34
N VAL A 346 16.60 4.81 -31.66
CA VAL A 346 17.20 3.67 -32.35
C VAL A 346 18.67 3.62 -32.01
N GLY A 347 19.12 2.51 -31.41
CA GLY A 347 20.51 2.30 -31.04
C GLY A 347 21.30 1.53 -32.08
N GLY A 348 22.64 1.55 -31.93
CA GLY A 348 23.55 0.73 -32.76
C GLY A 348 23.53 1.06 -34.25
N VAL A 349 23.10 2.30 -34.63
CA VAL A 349 23.13 2.72 -36.03
C VAL A 349 24.56 2.77 -36.51
N THR A 350 24.82 2.06 -37.59
CA THR A 350 26.10 2.09 -38.33
C THR A 350 25.83 2.43 -39.78
N ALA A 351 26.77 3.10 -40.44
CA ALA A 351 26.72 3.41 -41.85
C ALA A 351 28.06 3.05 -42.52
N ARG A 352 27.99 2.39 -43.66
CA ARG A 352 29.20 2.03 -44.44
C ARG A 352 28.97 2.21 -45.92
N ALA A 353 29.96 2.77 -46.61
CA ALA A 353 29.93 2.82 -48.07
C ALA A 353 30.08 1.40 -48.65
N THR A 354 29.30 1.09 -49.65
CA THR A 354 29.34 -0.17 -50.41
C THR A 354 29.24 0.15 -51.89
N PRO A 355 29.55 -0.80 -52.78
CA PRO A 355 29.36 -0.59 -54.21
C PRO A 355 27.93 -0.25 -54.66
N GLN A 356 26.94 -0.58 -53.83
CA GLN A 356 25.52 -0.35 -54.05
C GLN A 356 24.98 0.92 -53.37
N GLY A 357 25.84 1.74 -52.80
CA GLY A 357 25.46 2.94 -52.00
C GLY A 357 25.87 2.85 -50.55
N VAL A 358 25.19 3.56 -49.65
CA VAL A 358 25.48 3.51 -48.20
C VAL A 358 24.52 2.52 -47.53
N ARG A 359 25.12 1.46 -46.98
CA ARG A 359 24.39 0.52 -46.15
C ARG A 359 24.33 0.99 -44.71
N LEU A 360 23.12 1.01 -44.16
CA LEU A 360 22.78 1.28 -42.76
C LEU A 360 22.32 0.00 -42.10
N ASP A 361 22.82 -0.26 -40.92
CA ASP A 361 22.34 -1.32 -40.04
C ASP A 361 22.09 -0.71 -38.66
N TRP A 362 21.06 -1.17 -37.91
CA TRP A 362 20.77 -0.70 -36.57
C TRP A 362 20.19 -1.81 -35.71
N ASN A 363 20.16 -1.58 -34.41
CA ASN A 363 19.48 -2.49 -33.47
C ASN A 363 17.97 -2.28 -33.54
N PRO A 364 17.18 -3.34 -33.71
CA PRO A 364 15.73 -3.24 -33.58
C PRO A 364 15.35 -2.64 -32.23
N VAL A 365 14.38 -1.71 -32.20
CA VAL A 365 13.84 -1.21 -30.92
C VAL A 365 12.99 -2.31 -30.32
N THR A 366 13.39 -2.82 -29.15
CA THR A 366 12.81 -4.01 -28.55
C THR A 366 11.97 -3.74 -27.32
N ARG A 367 11.88 -2.47 -26.84
CA ARG A 367 11.09 -2.10 -25.64
C ARG A 367 10.19 -0.91 -25.89
N SER A 368 8.94 -1.04 -25.48
CA SER A 368 7.87 -0.04 -25.68
C SER A 368 7.91 1.16 -24.72
N GLY A 369 8.72 1.12 -23.68
CA GLY A 369 8.72 2.08 -22.58
C GLY A 369 7.63 1.82 -21.52
N LYS A 370 6.78 0.83 -21.71
CA LYS A 370 5.84 0.40 -20.66
C LYS A 370 6.58 -0.38 -19.58
N TRP A 371 6.17 -0.18 -18.32
CA TRP A 371 6.70 -1.01 -17.24
C TRP A 371 5.83 -2.26 -17.03
N VAL A 372 6.47 -3.32 -16.59
CA VAL A 372 5.85 -4.57 -16.16
C VAL A 372 6.42 -4.92 -14.78
N ASN A 373 5.56 -4.89 -13.78
CA ASN A 373 5.85 -5.34 -12.43
C ASN A 373 5.51 -6.83 -12.32
N GLY A 374 6.50 -7.70 -12.31
CA GLY A 374 6.30 -9.14 -12.15
C GLY A 374 6.50 -9.57 -10.71
N TYR A 375 5.42 -9.95 -10.03
CA TYR A 375 5.47 -10.40 -8.64
C TYR A 375 5.88 -11.86 -8.57
N TYR A 376 6.98 -12.11 -7.87
CA TYR A 376 7.46 -13.46 -7.55
C TYR A 376 7.20 -13.74 -6.07
N THR A 377 6.36 -14.73 -5.80
CA THR A 377 6.01 -15.14 -4.45
C THR A 377 7.04 -16.12 -3.90
N GLY A 378 7.84 -15.68 -2.94
CA GLY A 378 8.91 -16.47 -2.35
C GLY A 378 8.44 -17.76 -1.69
N TRP A 379 7.20 -17.78 -1.19
CA TRP A 379 6.59 -19.00 -0.61
C TRP A 379 6.19 -20.08 -1.64
N PHE A 380 6.24 -19.74 -2.94
CA PHE A 380 6.05 -20.69 -4.04
C PHE A 380 7.31 -20.87 -4.89
N TRP A 381 8.48 -20.61 -4.34
CA TRP A 381 9.74 -20.66 -5.08
C TRP A 381 10.02 -22.05 -5.69
N GLU A 382 9.62 -23.15 -5.04
CA GLU A 382 9.77 -24.52 -5.55
C GLU A 382 8.94 -24.75 -6.83
N HIS A 383 7.89 -23.96 -7.02
CA HIS A 383 7.02 -24.08 -8.18
C HIS A 383 7.57 -23.33 -9.40
N PHE A 384 8.46 -22.37 -9.19
CA PHE A 384 9.11 -21.62 -10.25
C PHE A 384 10.57 -21.34 -9.86
N PRO A 385 11.47 -22.31 -10.16
CA PRO A 385 12.84 -22.23 -9.69
C PRO A 385 13.58 -21.03 -10.31
N PRO A 386 14.52 -20.41 -9.57
CA PRO A 386 15.17 -19.17 -9.97
C PRO A 386 15.83 -19.20 -11.35
N GLU A 387 16.40 -20.34 -11.73
CA GLU A 387 17.04 -20.53 -13.03
C GLU A 387 16.04 -20.42 -14.20
N ALA A 388 14.79 -20.78 -14.01
CA ALA A 388 13.76 -20.75 -15.04
C ALA A 388 13.12 -19.35 -15.23
N VAL A 389 13.32 -18.39 -14.30
CA VAL A 389 12.73 -17.06 -14.38
C VAL A 389 13.36 -16.25 -15.53
N ASP A 390 12.59 -15.95 -16.57
CA ASP A 390 13.01 -15.06 -17.67
C ASP A 390 12.79 -13.58 -17.29
N MET A 391 13.84 -12.93 -16.79
CA MET A 391 13.78 -11.52 -16.38
C MET A 391 13.51 -10.55 -17.55
N SER A 392 13.64 -11.00 -18.80
CA SER A 392 13.31 -10.17 -19.97
C SER A 392 11.80 -9.97 -20.19
N THR A 393 10.97 -10.73 -19.47
CA THR A 393 9.51 -10.63 -19.52
C THR A 393 8.95 -9.52 -18.64
N MET A 394 9.81 -8.84 -17.87
CA MET A 394 9.41 -7.76 -16.98
C MET A 394 10.47 -6.66 -16.92
N THR A 395 10.09 -5.48 -16.46
CA THR A 395 11.00 -4.34 -16.24
C THR A 395 11.34 -4.19 -14.77
N HIS A 396 10.44 -4.65 -13.89
CA HIS A 396 10.56 -4.64 -12.43
C HIS A 396 10.21 -6.03 -11.93
N PHE A 397 11.17 -6.67 -11.33
CA PHE A 397 11.02 -7.93 -10.63
C PHE A 397 10.68 -7.63 -9.18
N ILE A 398 9.50 -8.01 -8.72
CA ILE A 398 9.04 -7.77 -7.36
C ILE A 398 9.11 -9.07 -6.58
N PHE A 399 9.91 -9.09 -5.52
CA PHE A 399 10.09 -10.27 -4.68
C PHE A 399 9.25 -10.15 -3.40
N GLY A 400 8.36 -11.05 -3.16
CA GLY A 400 7.50 -11.09 -1.99
C GLY A 400 7.77 -12.28 -1.09
N ARG A 401 7.63 -12.07 0.22
CA ARG A 401 7.28 -10.76 0.79
C ARG A 401 8.07 -10.48 2.06
N TYR A 402 8.10 -9.21 2.38
CA TYR A 402 8.37 -8.72 3.72
C TYR A 402 7.06 -8.23 4.33
N ALA A 403 6.97 -8.13 5.65
CA ALA A 403 5.81 -7.60 6.34
C ALA A 403 6.21 -6.66 7.48
N PRO A 404 5.38 -5.68 7.83
CA PRO A 404 5.60 -4.91 9.05
C PRO A 404 5.41 -5.81 10.28
N GLY A 405 6.22 -5.61 11.32
CA GLY A 405 6.04 -6.30 12.59
C GLY A 405 4.65 -6.03 13.18
N GLN A 406 4.01 -7.02 13.77
CA GLN A 406 2.60 -7.07 14.20
C GLN A 406 1.59 -7.07 13.02
N GLY A 407 2.03 -7.48 11.84
CA GLY A 407 1.15 -7.83 10.74
C GLY A 407 0.80 -9.31 10.77
N SER A 408 0.61 -9.90 9.60
CA SER A 408 0.25 -11.30 9.42
C SER A 408 1.37 -12.31 9.77
N LEU A 409 2.61 -11.84 9.94
CA LEU A 409 3.73 -12.68 10.34
C LEU A 409 3.91 -12.64 11.85
N PRO A 410 3.97 -13.79 12.54
CA PRO A 410 4.04 -13.84 13.99
C PRO A 410 5.37 -13.34 14.54
N GLY A 411 5.37 -12.77 15.73
CA GLY A 411 6.56 -12.51 16.55
C GLY A 411 7.31 -11.20 16.26
N GLY A 412 6.85 -10.37 15.33
CA GLY A 412 7.49 -9.10 15.00
C GLY A 412 7.20 -7.99 16.02
N ARG A 413 8.17 -7.08 16.21
CA ARG A 413 8.01 -5.86 17.02
C ARG A 413 7.51 -4.69 16.17
N VAL A 414 6.84 -3.74 16.82
CA VAL A 414 6.40 -2.50 16.16
C VAL A 414 7.58 -1.78 15.50
N GLY A 415 7.44 -1.46 14.22
CA GLY A 415 8.49 -0.83 13.41
C GLY A 415 9.56 -1.78 12.87
N GLU A 416 9.49 -3.07 13.17
CA GLU A 416 10.34 -4.10 12.58
C GLU A 416 9.87 -4.43 11.16
N LEU A 417 10.80 -4.85 10.30
CA LEU A 417 10.53 -5.40 8.99
C LEU A 417 10.78 -6.90 9.05
N MET A 418 9.72 -7.68 8.99
CA MET A 418 9.75 -9.14 9.08
C MET A 418 10.01 -9.77 7.72
N GLU A 419 10.74 -10.87 7.71
CA GLU A 419 10.92 -11.70 6.52
C GLU A 419 9.85 -12.77 6.48
N GLY A 420 9.03 -12.80 5.41
CA GLY A 420 8.01 -13.80 5.21
C GLY A 420 8.56 -15.19 4.89
N ALA A 421 7.71 -16.19 5.02
CA ALA A 421 8.01 -17.53 4.52
C ALA A 421 8.46 -17.46 3.05
N GLY A 422 9.52 -18.10 2.69
CA GLY A 422 10.09 -18.01 1.35
C GLY A 422 11.16 -16.95 1.17
N THR A 423 11.09 -15.79 1.88
CA THR A 423 12.23 -14.87 1.98
C THR A 423 13.37 -15.45 2.81
N ALA A 424 13.05 -16.37 3.72
CA ALA A 424 14.06 -17.14 4.47
C ALA A 424 15.01 -17.96 3.57
N HIS A 425 14.65 -18.20 2.32
CA HIS A 425 15.54 -18.76 1.30
C HIS A 425 16.42 -17.66 0.73
N THR A 426 17.26 -17.08 1.56
CA THR A 426 18.19 -15.99 1.23
C THR A 426 18.93 -16.21 -0.09
N GLN A 427 19.32 -17.47 -0.36
CA GLN A 427 20.03 -17.83 -1.58
C GLN A 427 19.15 -17.70 -2.83
N VAL A 428 17.86 -18.01 -2.75
CA VAL A 428 16.89 -17.84 -3.83
C VAL A 428 16.68 -16.37 -4.14
N GLU A 429 16.44 -15.56 -3.11
CA GLU A 429 16.25 -14.12 -3.21
C GLU A 429 17.48 -13.44 -3.83
N ASP A 430 18.67 -13.68 -3.26
CA ASP A 430 19.92 -13.08 -3.75
C ASP A 430 20.21 -13.48 -5.20
N THR A 431 19.93 -14.74 -5.57
CA THR A 431 20.08 -15.23 -6.94
C THR A 431 19.15 -14.50 -7.91
N LEU A 432 17.90 -14.30 -7.53
CA LEU A 432 16.90 -13.62 -8.36
C LEU A 432 17.18 -12.13 -8.51
N ILE A 433 17.62 -11.45 -7.45
CA ILE A 433 18.03 -10.04 -7.50
C ILE A 433 19.22 -9.86 -8.45
N ALA A 434 20.25 -10.71 -8.29
CA ALA A 434 21.41 -10.68 -9.18
C ALA A 434 21.03 -10.94 -10.65
N LYS A 435 20.13 -11.90 -10.89
CA LYS A 435 19.62 -12.22 -12.23
C LYS A 435 18.81 -11.08 -12.83
N ALA A 436 18.00 -10.38 -12.02
CA ALA A 436 17.25 -9.20 -12.46
C ALA A 436 18.22 -8.10 -12.92
N HIS A 437 19.21 -7.77 -12.11
CA HIS A 437 20.22 -6.75 -12.47
C HIS A 437 21.03 -7.13 -13.72
N ALA A 438 21.43 -8.39 -13.84
CA ALA A 438 22.15 -8.87 -15.03
C ALA A 438 21.31 -8.72 -16.31
N ALA A 439 19.99 -8.76 -16.21
CA ALA A 439 19.07 -8.54 -17.33
C ALA A 439 18.68 -7.07 -17.55
N GLY A 440 19.15 -6.15 -16.70
CA GLY A 440 18.74 -4.75 -16.70
C GLY A 440 17.29 -4.54 -16.20
N THR A 441 16.78 -5.50 -15.42
CA THR A 441 15.48 -5.44 -14.75
C THR A 441 15.71 -4.96 -13.31
N LYS A 442 14.89 -4.05 -12.82
CA LYS A 442 14.98 -3.56 -11.44
C LYS A 442 14.44 -4.58 -10.46
N ALA A 443 15.08 -4.69 -9.31
CA ALA A 443 14.62 -5.54 -8.21
C ALA A 443 13.88 -4.69 -7.16
N ILE A 444 12.65 -5.05 -6.84
CA ILE A 444 11.75 -4.32 -5.95
C ILE A 444 11.33 -5.25 -4.80
N MET A 445 11.37 -4.75 -3.59
CA MET A 445 10.97 -5.48 -2.39
C MET A 445 9.48 -5.27 -2.12
N MET A 446 8.67 -6.34 -2.12
CA MET A 446 7.28 -6.27 -1.70
C MET A 446 7.19 -6.25 -0.18
N ILE A 447 6.46 -5.29 0.36
CA ILE A 447 6.23 -5.13 1.80
C ILE A 447 4.72 -5.11 2.05
N GLY A 448 4.23 -6.09 2.78
CA GLY A 448 2.82 -6.23 3.11
C GLY A 448 2.08 -7.22 2.23
N GLY A 449 0.80 -6.99 2.09
CA GLY A 449 -0.23 -7.80 1.45
C GLY A 449 -1.42 -7.96 2.37
N GLU A 450 -2.34 -8.83 2.00
CA GLU A 450 -3.53 -9.17 2.78
C GLU A 450 -3.16 -9.54 4.23
N PHE A 451 -3.91 -9.00 5.21
CA PHE A 451 -3.75 -9.11 6.67
C PHE A 451 -2.58 -8.33 7.29
N ASP A 452 -1.84 -7.50 6.56
CA ASP A 452 -0.74 -6.70 7.10
C ASP A 452 -1.15 -5.27 7.52
N GLY A 453 -2.40 -4.89 7.33
CA GLY A 453 -2.93 -3.58 7.72
C GLY A 453 -2.67 -3.20 9.19
N PRO A 454 -2.95 -4.08 10.17
CA PRO A 454 -2.64 -3.80 11.59
C PRO A 454 -1.15 -3.54 11.84
N GLY A 455 -0.27 -4.28 11.18
CA GLY A 455 1.17 -4.08 11.25
C GLY A 455 1.61 -2.74 10.70
N PHE A 456 1.07 -2.33 9.56
CA PHE A 456 1.30 -1.00 9.00
C PHE A 456 0.79 0.10 9.92
N MET A 457 -0.42 -0.03 10.46
CA MET A 457 -0.98 0.93 11.42
C MET A 457 -0.07 1.10 12.64
N ALA A 458 0.44 0.00 13.18
CA ALA A 458 1.37 0.01 14.31
C ALA A 458 2.72 0.62 13.93
N ALA A 459 3.31 0.22 12.80
CA ALA A 459 4.61 0.68 12.32
C ALA A 459 4.63 2.16 11.91
N THR A 460 3.46 2.75 11.69
CA THR A 460 3.33 4.16 11.27
C THR A 460 2.58 5.04 12.27
N ALA A 461 2.28 4.52 13.47
CA ALA A 461 1.44 5.17 14.48
C ALA A 461 1.93 6.57 14.90
N ASN A 462 3.22 6.81 14.87
CA ASN A 462 3.81 8.12 15.11
C ASN A 462 5.12 8.30 14.31
N PRO A 463 5.64 9.53 14.19
CA PRO A 463 6.85 9.79 13.39
C PRO A 463 8.08 9.02 13.84
N GLN A 464 8.25 8.76 15.15
CA GLN A 464 9.43 8.07 15.69
C GLN A 464 9.43 6.59 15.28
N ILE A 465 8.30 5.91 15.44
CA ILE A 465 8.14 4.50 15.04
C ILE A 465 8.27 4.39 13.52
N ARG A 466 7.61 5.28 12.79
CA ARG A 466 7.65 5.28 11.32
C ARG A 466 9.07 5.49 10.79
N ALA A 467 9.86 6.35 11.44
CA ALA A 467 11.27 6.54 11.08
C ALA A 467 12.10 5.26 11.28
N VAL A 468 11.83 4.49 12.34
CA VAL A 468 12.48 3.18 12.57
C VAL A 468 12.08 2.20 11.46
N PHE A 469 10.79 2.12 11.14
CA PHE A 469 10.30 1.22 10.07
C PHE A 469 10.92 1.59 8.71
N ILE A 470 10.92 2.87 8.34
CA ILE A 470 11.56 3.38 7.12
C ILE A 470 13.06 3.04 7.09
N LYS A 471 13.74 3.23 8.22
CA LYS A 471 15.16 2.85 8.33
C LYS A 471 15.35 1.36 8.06
N ASN A 472 14.53 0.50 8.65
CA ASN A 472 14.62 -0.96 8.47
C ASN A 472 14.35 -1.36 7.01
N ILE A 473 13.39 -0.72 6.34
CA ILE A 473 13.12 -0.91 4.90
C ILE A 473 14.37 -0.57 4.08
N LEU A 474 14.92 0.61 4.28
CA LEU A 474 16.08 1.08 3.50
C LEU A 474 17.35 0.29 3.79
N ASP A 475 17.60 -0.06 5.04
CA ASP A 475 18.76 -0.90 5.42
C ASP A 475 18.68 -2.29 4.75
N LYS A 476 17.48 -2.91 4.77
CA LYS A 476 17.26 -4.20 4.12
C LYS A 476 17.41 -4.06 2.59
N ALA A 477 16.83 -3.01 2.00
CA ALA A 477 16.92 -2.77 0.58
C ALA A 477 18.36 -2.55 0.11
N GLU A 478 19.15 -1.77 0.83
CA GLU A 478 20.59 -1.59 0.53
C GLU A 478 21.39 -2.89 0.68
N HIS A 479 21.12 -3.63 1.79
CA HIS A 479 21.83 -4.89 2.08
C HIS A 479 21.58 -5.94 0.99
N LYS A 480 20.35 -6.08 0.52
CA LYS A 480 19.96 -7.05 -0.50
C LYS A 480 20.19 -6.56 -1.92
N GLY A 481 20.33 -5.26 -2.11
CA GLY A 481 20.53 -4.66 -3.43
C GLY A 481 19.23 -4.29 -4.16
N TYR A 482 18.11 -4.12 -3.47
CA TYR A 482 16.87 -3.68 -4.10
C TYR A 482 16.95 -2.24 -4.62
N ASP A 483 16.24 -1.96 -5.68
CA ASP A 483 16.14 -0.65 -6.34
C ASP A 483 14.92 0.14 -5.87
N GLY A 484 14.05 -0.46 -5.06
CA GLY A 484 12.82 0.15 -4.57
C GLY A 484 12.00 -0.79 -3.68
N ALA A 485 10.84 -0.30 -3.28
CA ALA A 485 9.84 -1.06 -2.54
C ALA A 485 8.44 -0.89 -3.14
N ASP A 486 7.69 -1.97 -3.12
CA ASP A 486 6.26 -2.00 -3.31
C ASP A 486 5.60 -2.01 -1.94
N ILE A 487 4.82 -0.98 -1.63
CA ILE A 487 4.15 -0.86 -0.34
C ILE A 487 2.73 -1.39 -0.51
N ASP A 488 2.57 -2.66 -0.21
CA ASP A 488 1.33 -3.41 -0.41
C ASP A 488 0.45 -3.33 0.85
N TRP A 489 -0.06 -2.13 1.13
CA TRP A 489 -0.93 -1.85 2.26
C TRP A 489 -2.38 -1.82 1.81
N GLU A 490 -3.15 -2.84 2.20
CA GLU A 490 -4.50 -3.08 1.67
C GLU A 490 -5.62 -2.74 2.66
N GLU A 491 -5.45 -2.93 3.97
CA GLU A 491 -6.51 -2.74 4.96
C GLU A 491 -6.34 -1.47 5.80
N ASN A 492 -7.38 -1.12 6.58
CA ASN A 492 -7.45 0.06 7.45
C ASN A 492 -7.35 1.41 6.70
N LEU A 493 -7.47 1.40 5.37
CA LEU A 493 -7.44 2.58 4.51
C LEU A 493 -8.83 3.22 4.32
N ASP A 494 -9.85 2.62 4.86
CA ASP A 494 -11.20 3.18 5.02
C ASP A 494 -11.24 4.28 6.08
N THR A 495 -10.28 4.30 7.01
CA THR A 495 -10.15 5.30 8.06
C THR A 495 -9.32 6.52 7.63
N GLU A 496 -9.63 7.70 8.17
CA GLU A 496 -8.82 8.91 7.94
C GLU A 496 -7.40 8.75 8.50
N GLN A 497 -7.27 8.09 9.65
CA GLN A 497 -5.99 7.81 10.28
C GLN A 497 -5.11 6.92 9.40
N GLY A 498 -5.63 5.80 8.89
CA GLY A 498 -4.87 4.90 8.02
C GLY A 498 -4.39 5.61 6.76
N ARG A 499 -5.26 6.39 6.12
CA ARG A 499 -4.90 7.20 4.94
C ARG A 499 -3.80 8.22 5.24
N ALA A 500 -3.89 8.93 6.36
CA ALA A 500 -2.87 9.90 6.76
C ALA A 500 -1.52 9.23 7.06
N GLN A 501 -1.55 8.07 7.72
CA GLN A 501 -0.35 7.29 8.02
C GLN A 501 0.31 6.73 6.76
N ALA A 502 -0.48 6.22 5.82
CA ALA A 502 0.02 5.71 4.54
C ALA A 502 0.72 6.82 3.73
N LEU A 503 0.10 7.98 3.58
CA LEU A 503 0.71 9.12 2.90
C LEU A 503 1.99 9.60 3.59
N ALA A 504 2.00 9.62 4.92
CA ALA A 504 3.20 9.98 5.68
C ALA A 504 4.33 8.99 5.44
N LEU A 505 4.04 7.67 5.46
CA LEU A 505 5.01 6.62 5.16
C LEU A 505 5.64 6.83 3.77
N LEU A 506 4.82 6.99 2.73
CA LEU A 506 5.30 7.13 1.35
C LEU A 506 6.19 8.37 1.16
N ARG A 507 5.78 9.51 1.71
CA ARG A 507 6.51 10.78 1.61
C ARG A 507 7.84 10.74 2.37
N GLU A 508 7.81 10.20 3.59
CA GLU A 508 9.00 10.10 4.43
C GLU A 508 9.96 9.01 3.93
N LEU A 509 9.46 7.88 3.42
CA LEU A 509 10.28 6.85 2.78
C LEU A 509 11.04 7.43 1.57
N ARG A 510 10.36 8.17 0.70
CA ARG A 510 11.00 8.84 -0.43
C ARG A 510 12.08 9.82 0.03
N THR A 511 11.77 10.64 1.01
CA THR A 511 12.72 11.63 1.55
C THR A 511 13.93 10.95 2.18
N ALA A 512 13.72 9.90 2.97
CA ALA A 512 14.79 9.16 3.61
C ALA A 512 15.67 8.41 2.59
N ALA A 513 15.06 7.85 1.56
CA ALA A 513 15.78 7.17 0.49
C ALA A 513 16.71 8.12 -0.27
N GLN A 514 16.29 9.37 -0.53
CA GLN A 514 17.13 10.39 -1.18
C GLN A 514 18.38 10.75 -0.38
N GLN A 515 18.39 10.49 0.93
CA GLN A 515 19.57 10.72 1.78
C GLN A 515 20.57 9.56 1.72
N ARG A 516 20.20 8.44 1.13
CA ARG A 516 21.07 7.26 0.99
C ARG A 516 21.96 7.39 -0.27
N PRO A 517 23.29 7.27 -0.15
CA PRO A 517 24.21 7.42 -1.28
C PRO A 517 23.84 6.52 -2.48
N ARG A 518 23.42 5.28 -2.21
CA ARG A 518 22.98 4.33 -3.24
C ARG A 518 21.88 4.90 -4.13
N TYR A 519 20.91 5.60 -3.53
CA TYR A 519 19.71 6.06 -4.24
C TYR A 519 19.78 7.51 -4.74
N GLN A 520 20.93 8.15 -4.62
CA GLN A 520 21.19 9.46 -5.23
C GLN A 520 21.44 9.35 -6.74
N ALA A 521 22.17 8.32 -7.17
CA ALA A 521 22.46 8.09 -8.58
C ALA A 521 21.34 7.30 -9.30
N SER A 522 20.68 6.39 -8.59
CA SER A 522 19.54 5.61 -9.07
C SER A 522 18.41 5.73 -8.04
N PRO A 523 17.45 6.63 -8.27
CA PRO A 523 16.41 6.90 -7.27
C PRO A 523 15.66 5.64 -6.84
N PHE A 524 15.40 5.54 -5.52
CA PHE A 524 14.59 4.48 -4.93
C PHE A 524 13.16 4.58 -5.44
N GLU A 525 12.68 3.53 -6.06
CA GLU A 525 11.35 3.49 -6.65
C GLU A 525 10.32 2.96 -5.65
N ILE A 526 9.16 3.59 -5.64
CA ILE A 526 8.05 3.20 -4.78
C ILE A 526 6.85 2.86 -5.67
N SER A 527 6.26 1.69 -5.45
CA SER A 527 4.97 1.34 -6.03
C SER A 527 3.92 1.10 -4.95
N TRP A 528 2.66 1.18 -5.35
CA TRP A 528 1.49 1.06 -4.49
C TRP A 528 0.36 0.33 -5.22
N PRO A 529 -0.31 -0.62 -4.59
CA PRO A 529 -1.49 -1.26 -5.15
C PRO A 529 -2.71 -0.33 -5.06
N GLY A 530 -3.59 -0.43 -6.06
CA GLY A 530 -4.87 0.24 -6.07
C GLY A 530 -5.99 -0.76 -6.35
N PHE A 531 -7.16 -0.51 -5.79
CA PHE A 531 -8.31 -1.39 -5.97
C PHE A 531 -9.09 -1.04 -7.24
N TRP A 532 -9.77 -2.04 -7.80
CA TRP A 532 -10.75 -1.81 -8.86
C TRP A 532 -12.02 -1.14 -8.31
N VAL A 533 -12.77 -0.50 -9.19
CA VAL A 533 -13.99 0.25 -8.85
C VAL A 533 -15.22 -0.49 -9.33
N ASN A 534 -16.27 -0.34 -8.56
CA ASN A 534 -17.62 -0.75 -8.92
C ASN A 534 -18.36 0.46 -9.52
N VAL A 535 -18.88 0.34 -10.74
CA VAL A 535 -19.55 1.47 -11.42
C VAL A 535 -20.80 1.99 -10.72
N ASN A 536 -21.36 1.21 -9.78
CA ASN A 536 -22.44 1.70 -8.92
C ASN A 536 -21.90 2.62 -7.79
N PHE A 537 -20.59 2.55 -7.51
CA PHE A 537 -19.89 3.35 -6.50
C PHE A 537 -18.52 3.76 -7.04
N PRO A 538 -18.46 4.65 -8.05
CA PRO A 538 -17.24 4.92 -8.81
C PRO A 538 -16.31 5.95 -8.14
N ASP A 539 -16.60 6.38 -6.92
CA ASP A 539 -15.90 7.49 -6.29
C ASP A 539 -14.48 7.11 -5.89
N ILE A 540 -13.52 7.82 -6.43
CA ILE A 540 -12.13 7.78 -6.04
C ILE A 540 -11.87 8.92 -5.05
N LEU A 541 -11.51 8.57 -3.83
CA LEU A 541 -11.22 9.55 -2.80
C LEU A 541 -9.96 10.38 -3.15
N PRO A 542 -9.90 11.67 -2.78
CA PRO A 542 -8.76 12.56 -3.09
C PRO A 542 -7.40 12.00 -2.64
N TRP A 543 -7.35 11.26 -1.54
CA TRP A 543 -6.11 10.69 -1.03
C TRP A 543 -5.43 9.69 -1.99
N HIS A 544 -6.20 8.99 -2.85
CA HIS A 544 -5.62 8.13 -3.89
C HIS A 544 -4.79 8.91 -4.90
N VAL A 545 -5.24 10.13 -5.22
CA VAL A 545 -4.49 11.04 -6.09
C VAL A 545 -3.19 11.49 -5.43
N GLU A 546 -3.24 11.76 -4.12
CA GLU A 546 -2.05 12.09 -3.34
C GLU A 546 -1.06 10.93 -3.28
N VAL A 547 -1.55 9.70 -3.07
CA VAL A 547 -0.73 8.48 -3.14
C VAL A 547 -0.09 8.35 -4.52
N ALA A 548 -0.87 8.48 -5.59
CA ALA A 548 -0.34 8.37 -6.96
C ALA A 548 0.75 9.42 -7.26
N HIS A 549 0.68 10.60 -6.66
CA HIS A 549 1.75 11.59 -6.75
C HIS A 549 2.98 11.23 -5.91
N ALA A 550 2.81 10.54 -4.79
CA ALA A 550 3.90 10.16 -3.89
C ALA A 550 4.71 8.96 -4.40
N VAL A 551 4.12 8.11 -5.25
CA VAL A 551 4.75 6.89 -5.78
C VAL A 551 5.18 7.03 -7.24
N ASP A 552 5.97 6.11 -7.73
CA ASP A 552 6.40 6.05 -9.13
C ASP A 552 5.40 5.27 -9.99
N ARG A 553 4.82 4.21 -9.44
CA ARG A 553 3.85 3.34 -10.09
C ARG A 553 2.66 3.09 -9.17
N PHE A 554 1.47 3.28 -9.72
CA PHE A 554 0.20 3.00 -9.06
C PHE A 554 -0.45 1.81 -9.78
N ASN A 555 -0.41 0.65 -9.14
CA ASN A 555 -0.77 -0.63 -9.74
C ASN A 555 -2.21 -1.00 -9.39
N LEU A 556 -3.13 -0.89 -10.34
CA LEU A 556 -4.52 -1.29 -10.11
C LEU A 556 -4.62 -2.82 -10.12
N MET A 557 -5.09 -3.41 -9.03
CA MET A 557 -5.31 -4.86 -8.88
C MET A 557 -6.60 -5.27 -9.60
N THR A 558 -6.63 -5.11 -10.92
CA THR A 558 -7.80 -5.36 -11.79
C THR A 558 -7.95 -6.83 -12.13
N TYR A 559 -7.99 -7.66 -11.12
CA TYR A 559 -8.29 -9.09 -11.15
C TYR A 559 -9.21 -9.44 -9.97
N SER A 560 -9.74 -10.66 -9.92
CA SER A 560 -10.82 -11.01 -8.97
C SER A 560 -11.99 -10.02 -8.98
N MET A 561 -12.32 -9.52 -10.18
CA MET A 561 -13.34 -8.48 -10.37
C MET A 561 -14.76 -9.02 -10.39
N ALA A 562 -14.94 -10.28 -10.07
CA ALA A 562 -16.23 -10.97 -10.04
C ALA A 562 -16.33 -11.83 -8.78
N GLY A 563 -17.54 -12.01 -8.28
CA GLY A 563 -17.81 -12.80 -7.10
C GLY A 563 -19.31 -12.91 -6.85
N ASP A 564 -19.67 -13.52 -5.74
CA ASP A 564 -21.03 -13.56 -5.22
C ASP A 564 -21.20 -12.53 -4.12
N TRP A 565 -21.46 -11.30 -4.49
CA TRP A 565 -21.72 -10.22 -3.53
C TRP A 565 -23.22 -10.03 -3.23
N GLY A 566 -24.09 -10.97 -3.67
CA GLY A 566 -25.54 -10.91 -3.44
C GLY A 566 -26.26 -9.81 -4.25
N GLY A 567 -27.47 -9.45 -3.85
CA GLY A 567 -28.15 -8.26 -4.36
C GLY A 567 -28.51 -8.24 -5.85
N GLY A 568 -28.51 -9.40 -6.52
CA GLY A 568 -28.87 -9.50 -7.93
C GLY A 568 -27.70 -9.36 -8.90
N TRP A 569 -26.48 -9.47 -8.41
CA TRP A 569 -25.30 -9.54 -9.26
C TRP A 569 -25.32 -10.77 -10.15
N GLN A 570 -24.84 -10.58 -11.37
CA GLN A 570 -24.69 -11.64 -12.36
C GLN A 570 -23.29 -12.25 -12.28
N SER A 571 -23.16 -13.48 -12.80
CA SER A 571 -21.84 -14.04 -13.07
C SER A 571 -21.05 -13.12 -14.01
N TRP A 572 -19.74 -13.00 -13.73
CA TRP A 572 -18.90 -12.09 -14.45
C TRP A 572 -17.49 -12.67 -14.67
N HIS A 573 -16.67 -11.94 -15.35
CA HIS A 573 -15.30 -12.33 -15.65
C HIS A 573 -14.33 -11.99 -14.51
N HIS A 574 -13.26 -12.77 -14.43
CA HIS A 574 -12.16 -12.58 -13.49
C HIS A 574 -11.49 -11.20 -13.62
N SER A 575 -11.24 -10.76 -14.86
CA SER A 575 -10.52 -9.53 -15.15
C SER A 575 -10.97 -8.93 -16.49
N PRO A 576 -12.23 -8.50 -16.59
CA PRO A 576 -12.81 -8.02 -17.85
C PRO A 576 -12.25 -6.66 -18.24
N LEU A 577 -11.87 -6.49 -19.51
CA LEU A 577 -11.39 -5.20 -20.01
C LEU A 577 -12.53 -4.19 -20.13
N PHE A 578 -13.71 -4.62 -20.59
CA PHE A 578 -14.90 -3.81 -20.83
C PHE A 578 -16.19 -4.53 -20.43
N GLY A 579 -17.32 -3.85 -20.65
CA GLY A 579 -18.64 -4.46 -20.66
C GLY A 579 -19.34 -4.52 -19.32
N ASP A 580 -18.89 -3.71 -18.36
CA ASP A 580 -19.54 -3.52 -17.06
C ASP A 580 -20.95 -2.92 -17.20
N ALA A 581 -21.82 -3.27 -16.27
CA ALA A 581 -23.19 -2.79 -16.12
C ALA A 581 -23.61 -2.87 -14.64
N PRO A 582 -24.71 -2.24 -14.21
CA PRO A 582 -25.07 -2.21 -12.79
C PRO A 582 -25.14 -3.56 -12.07
N ASN A 583 -25.43 -4.65 -12.77
CA ASN A 583 -25.54 -6.00 -12.20
C ASN A 583 -24.28 -6.88 -12.41
N HIS A 584 -23.29 -6.41 -13.12
CA HIS A 584 -21.90 -6.91 -13.20
C HIS A 584 -20.94 -5.71 -13.30
N PRO A 585 -20.79 -4.94 -12.21
CA PRO A 585 -20.43 -3.53 -12.22
C PRO A 585 -18.91 -3.28 -12.23
N THR A 586 -18.13 -4.13 -12.84
CA THR A 586 -16.67 -4.02 -12.82
C THR A 586 -16.05 -4.25 -14.18
N SER A 587 -15.14 -3.35 -14.58
CA SER A 587 -14.21 -3.57 -15.68
C SER A 587 -12.91 -2.80 -15.45
N ILE A 588 -11.87 -3.19 -16.17
CA ILE A 588 -10.58 -2.48 -16.15
C ILE A 588 -10.77 -1.05 -16.68
N ALA A 589 -11.51 -0.90 -17.77
CA ALA A 589 -11.71 0.39 -18.41
C ALA A 589 -12.45 1.39 -17.52
N SER A 590 -13.53 0.99 -16.86
CA SER A 590 -14.25 1.85 -15.92
C SER A 590 -13.40 2.20 -14.69
N THR A 591 -12.65 1.23 -14.16
CA THR A 591 -11.72 1.45 -13.05
C THR A 591 -10.67 2.50 -13.43
N VAL A 592 -9.96 2.31 -14.53
CA VAL A 592 -8.96 3.27 -15.01
C VAL A 592 -9.58 4.64 -15.26
N GLN A 593 -10.77 4.70 -15.88
CA GLN A 593 -11.44 5.96 -16.14
C GLN A 593 -11.81 6.71 -14.86
N ALA A 594 -12.24 6.01 -13.81
CA ALA A 594 -12.53 6.61 -12.50
C ALA A 594 -11.27 7.27 -11.90
N TYR A 595 -10.13 6.57 -11.89
CA TYR A 595 -8.87 7.13 -11.42
C TYR A 595 -8.37 8.32 -12.27
N LEU A 596 -8.53 8.25 -13.59
CA LEU A 596 -8.21 9.38 -14.48
C LEU A 596 -9.10 10.59 -14.24
N ASN A 597 -10.41 10.38 -14.04
CA ASN A 597 -11.36 11.45 -13.73
C ASN A 597 -11.05 12.11 -12.37
N ALA A 598 -10.55 11.34 -11.40
CA ALA A 598 -10.10 11.85 -10.12
C ALA A 598 -8.80 12.67 -10.23
N GLY A 599 -8.03 12.54 -11.32
CA GLY A 599 -6.81 13.31 -11.56
C GLY A 599 -5.51 12.51 -11.40
N VAL A 600 -5.59 11.18 -11.28
CA VAL A 600 -4.37 10.34 -11.25
C VAL A 600 -3.69 10.40 -12.61
N PRO A 601 -2.37 10.67 -12.67
CA PRO A 601 -1.67 10.75 -13.95
C PRO A 601 -1.66 9.42 -14.70
N ARG A 602 -2.06 9.45 -15.96
CA ARG A 602 -2.16 8.29 -16.86
C ARG A 602 -0.91 7.44 -16.89
N THR A 603 0.25 8.08 -16.94
CA THR A 603 1.55 7.39 -17.00
C THR A 603 1.96 6.71 -15.70
N LYS A 604 1.27 6.99 -14.60
CA LYS A 604 1.49 6.32 -13.30
C LYS A 604 0.55 5.15 -13.07
N LEU A 605 -0.51 5.02 -13.87
CA LEU A 605 -1.47 3.94 -13.74
C LEU A 605 -0.99 2.69 -14.50
N GLY A 606 -1.03 1.56 -13.83
CA GLY A 606 -0.91 0.24 -14.44
C GLY A 606 -2.12 -0.62 -14.12
N ILE A 607 -2.43 -1.53 -15.02
CA ILE A 607 -3.51 -2.51 -14.83
C ILE A 607 -2.97 -3.81 -14.26
N GLY A 608 -3.82 -4.60 -13.62
CA GLY A 608 -3.48 -5.92 -13.10
C GLY A 608 -3.77 -7.03 -14.11
N VAL A 609 -2.84 -7.95 -14.22
CA VAL A 609 -2.98 -9.25 -14.89
C VAL A 609 -2.82 -10.33 -13.82
N GLY A 610 -3.91 -11.00 -13.45
CA GLY A 610 -3.89 -12.09 -12.48
C GLY A 610 -3.77 -13.43 -13.19
N LEU A 611 -2.64 -14.13 -13.03
CA LEU A 611 -2.40 -15.43 -13.68
C LEU A 611 -3.15 -16.57 -12.99
N TYR A 612 -4.45 -16.37 -12.79
CA TYR A 612 -5.37 -17.34 -12.18
C TYR A 612 -6.79 -17.11 -12.71
N GLY A 613 -7.76 -17.82 -12.19
CA GLY A 613 -9.15 -17.75 -12.64
C GLY A 613 -10.16 -17.79 -11.50
N LEU A 614 -11.40 -17.47 -11.84
CA LEU A 614 -12.58 -17.61 -11.00
C LEU A 614 -13.51 -18.66 -11.55
N PHE A 615 -14.08 -19.48 -10.67
CA PHE A 615 -15.08 -20.45 -11.04
C PHE A 615 -16.48 -19.98 -10.65
N TYR A 616 -17.47 -20.52 -11.34
CA TYR A 616 -18.87 -20.51 -10.92
C TYR A 616 -19.45 -21.91 -11.01
N ASN A 617 -20.43 -22.17 -10.16
CA ASN A 617 -21.09 -23.46 -10.03
C ASN A 617 -22.42 -23.48 -10.79
N ASN A 618 -22.96 -24.68 -11.00
CA ASN A 618 -24.30 -24.86 -11.58
C ASN A 618 -25.35 -23.98 -10.86
N PRO A 619 -26.23 -23.25 -11.59
CA PRO A 619 -26.50 -23.36 -13.02
C PRO A 619 -25.68 -22.45 -13.95
N VAL A 620 -24.70 -21.72 -13.47
CA VAL A 620 -23.97 -20.73 -14.24
C VAL A 620 -23.00 -21.38 -15.24
N THR A 621 -23.13 -21.09 -16.51
CA THR A 621 -22.26 -21.62 -17.58
C THR A 621 -21.52 -20.55 -18.38
N GLY A 622 -21.67 -19.28 -18.02
CA GLY A 622 -21.04 -18.17 -18.71
C GLY A 622 -21.28 -16.85 -17.98
N PRO A 623 -20.78 -15.74 -18.52
CA PRO A 623 -20.98 -14.42 -17.96
C PRO A 623 -22.43 -13.92 -18.12
N ARG A 624 -22.81 -12.90 -17.32
CA ARG A 624 -24.11 -12.18 -17.39
C ARG A 624 -25.33 -13.06 -17.09
N GLN A 625 -25.15 -14.13 -16.33
CA GLN A 625 -26.22 -15.01 -15.86
C GLN A 625 -26.52 -14.72 -14.39
N ALA A 626 -27.77 -14.96 -13.98
CA ALA A 626 -28.13 -14.87 -12.56
C ALA A 626 -27.25 -15.85 -11.74
N ALA A 627 -26.44 -15.30 -10.85
CA ALA A 627 -25.55 -16.09 -10.02
C ALA A 627 -26.14 -16.22 -8.62
N THR A 628 -26.33 -17.45 -8.17
CA THR A 628 -26.82 -17.75 -6.82
C THR A 628 -25.69 -18.02 -5.83
N ARG A 629 -24.52 -18.32 -6.35
CA ARG A 629 -23.26 -18.47 -5.59
C ARG A 629 -22.09 -18.21 -6.52
N GLY A 630 -21.19 -17.33 -6.11
CA GLY A 630 -19.87 -17.19 -6.72
C GLY A 630 -19.01 -18.37 -6.35
N SER A 631 -18.08 -18.70 -7.19
CA SER A 631 -17.07 -19.69 -6.84
C SER A 631 -15.93 -19.00 -6.14
N ASN A 632 -15.39 -19.72 -5.24
CA ASN A 632 -14.18 -19.36 -4.54
C ASN A 632 -13.13 -20.43 -4.76
N GLY A 633 -12.03 -20.13 -4.82
CA GLY A 633 -10.76 -20.76 -4.71
C GLY A 633 -9.81 -19.60 -4.82
N GLY A 634 -9.02 -19.35 -3.80
CA GLY A 634 -8.00 -18.33 -3.84
C GLY A 634 -7.10 -18.51 -5.06
N ASP A 635 -6.36 -17.50 -5.37
CA ASP A 635 -5.42 -17.44 -6.49
C ASP A 635 -4.40 -18.61 -6.48
N GLY A 636 -3.97 -19.05 -5.29
CA GLY A 636 -3.10 -20.22 -5.14
C GLY A 636 -3.71 -21.55 -5.61
N VAL A 637 -5.05 -21.67 -5.59
CA VAL A 637 -5.78 -22.88 -6.02
C VAL A 637 -6.11 -22.85 -7.50
N ASN A 638 -6.46 -21.69 -8.04
CA ASN A 638 -6.97 -21.51 -9.39
C ASN A 638 -5.94 -20.87 -10.35
N ASN A 639 -4.65 -20.93 -10.01
CA ASN A 639 -3.62 -20.37 -10.86
C ASN A 639 -3.49 -21.11 -12.20
N TYR A 640 -2.93 -20.42 -13.20
CA TYR A 640 -2.83 -20.90 -14.58
C TYR A 640 -2.15 -22.28 -14.67
N ARG A 641 -1.05 -22.50 -13.93
CA ARG A 641 -0.37 -23.79 -13.85
C ARG A 641 -1.31 -24.88 -13.33
N ARG A 642 -1.99 -24.61 -12.20
CA ARG A 642 -2.90 -25.58 -11.58
C ARG A 642 -4.06 -25.95 -12.50
N LEU A 643 -4.60 -24.97 -13.24
CA LEU A 643 -5.63 -25.23 -14.25
C LEU A 643 -5.13 -26.15 -15.37
N ARG A 644 -3.82 -26.09 -15.71
CA ARG A 644 -3.20 -27.01 -16.68
C ARG A 644 -2.96 -28.39 -16.06
N GLU A 645 -2.43 -28.48 -14.85
CA GLU A 645 -2.19 -29.74 -14.14
C GLU A 645 -3.49 -30.50 -13.88
N ASP A 646 -4.57 -29.82 -13.51
CA ASP A 646 -5.90 -30.40 -13.28
C ASP A 646 -6.65 -30.65 -14.59
N ASN A 647 -6.03 -30.40 -15.73
CA ASN A 647 -6.62 -30.55 -17.07
C ASN A 647 -7.95 -29.83 -17.24
N ALA A 648 -8.09 -28.61 -16.67
CA ALA A 648 -9.32 -27.81 -16.73
C ALA A 648 -9.84 -27.63 -18.17
N PHE A 649 -8.92 -27.51 -19.10
CA PHE A 649 -9.21 -27.25 -20.52
C PHE A 649 -9.61 -28.52 -21.31
N GLY A 650 -9.31 -29.69 -20.81
CA GLY A 650 -9.62 -31.00 -21.42
C GLY A 650 -10.67 -31.80 -20.67
N GLN A 651 -11.35 -31.22 -19.70
CA GLN A 651 -12.43 -31.90 -18.96
C GLN A 651 -13.60 -32.25 -19.90
N PRO A 652 -14.30 -33.37 -19.68
CA PRO A 652 -15.47 -33.72 -20.47
C PRO A 652 -16.50 -32.57 -20.51
N GLY A 653 -16.89 -32.18 -21.71
CA GLY A 653 -17.86 -31.11 -21.92
C GLY A 653 -17.28 -29.68 -21.73
N ALA A 654 -15.98 -29.53 -21.60
CA ALA A 654 -15.31 -28.24 -21.60
C ALA A 654 -15.36 -27.61 -23.00
N VAL A 655 -15.83 -26.36 -23.07
CA VAL A 655 -15.87 -25.57 -24.31
C VAL A 655 -15.21 -24.21 -24.05
N TYR A 656 -14.18 -23.90 -24.79
CA TYR A 656 -13.53 -22.58 -24.78
C TYR A 656 -14.42 -21.54 -25.46
N HIS A 657 -14.54 -20.39 -24.86
CA HIS A 657 -15.25 -19.24 -25.37
C HIS A 657 -14.39 -17.98 -25.27
N TRP A 658 -14.68 -17.03 -26.15
CA TRP A 658 -14.16 -15.68 -26.11
C TRP A 658 -15.32 -14.68 -25.99
N ASP A 659 -15.32 -13.87 -24.94
CA ASP A 659 -16.24 -12.74 -24.84
C ASP A 659 -15.61 -11.52 -25.52
N ASP A 660 -16.07 -11.21 -26.70
CA ASP A 660 -15.52 -10.11 -27.50
C ASP A 660 -15.87 -8.73 -26.91
N VAL A 661 -16.90 -8.63 -26.08
CA VAL A 661 -17.25 -7.39 -25.36
C VAL A 661 -16.29 -7.19 -24.20
N ALA A 662 -16.16 -8.19 -23.35
CA ALA A 662 -15.29 -8.12 -22.16
C ALA A 662 -13.80 -8.30 -22.47
N LYS A 663 -13.47 -8.73 -23.71
CA LYS A 663 -12.09 -9.10 -24.11
C LYS A 663 -11.48 -10.13 -23.15
N GLN A 664 -12.28 -11.13 -22.77
CA GLN A 664 -11.92 -12.11 -21.78
C GLN A 664 -12.25 -13.53 -22.22
N SER A 665 -11.35 -14.46 -21.91
CA SER A 665 -11.51 -15.89 -22.16
C SER A 665 -12.27 -16.57 -21.03
N TYR A 666 -13.05 -17.60 -21.35
CA TYR A 666 -13.69 -18.44 -20.37
C TYR A 666 -13.98 -19.85 -20.91
N ILE A 667 -14.23 -20.78 -20.00
CA ILE A 667 -14.66 -22.12 -20.30
C ILE A 667 -16.02 -22.38 -19.67
N SER A 668 -16.95 -22.95 -20.46
CA SER A 668 -18.16 -23.56 -19.93
C SER A 668 -18.00 -25.08 -19.88
N TYR A 669 -18.64 -25.72 -18.91
CA TYR A 669 -18.63 -27.17 -18.75
C TYR A 669 -20.06 -27.67 -18.83
N SER A 670 -20.40 -28.43 -19.88
CA SER A 670 -21.72 -29.08 -20.01
C SER A 670 -21.89 -30.29 -19.06
N GLN A 671 -20.79 -30.82 -18.59
CA GLN A 671 -20.73 -31.77 -17.48
C GLN A 671 -19.97 -31.12 -16.33
N PRO A 672 -20.56 -30.96 -15.12
CA PRO A 672 -19.90 -30.30 -14.01
C PRO A 672 -18.54 -30.95 -13.71
N TRP A 673 -17.52 -30.13 -13.65
CA TRP A 673 -16.18 -30.56 -13.28
C TRP A 673 -16.02 -30.56 -11.75
N TRP A 674 -15.77 -31.73 -11.18
CA TRP A 674 -15.58 -31.89 -9.75
C TRP A 674 -14.08 -31.84 -9.41
N ARG A 675 -13.68 -30.82 -8.66
CA ARG A 675 -12.37 -30.76 -8.01
C ARG A 675 -12.50 -31.32 -6.59
N ALA A 676 -11.42 -31.86 -6.04
CA ALA A 676 -11.43 -32.63 -4.79
C ALA A 676 -11.98 -31.86 -3.55
N SER A 677 -11.99 -30.54 -3.57
CA SER A 677 -12.44 -29.68 -2.48
C SER A 677 -13.56 -28.70 -2.86
N ASP A 678 -13.99 -28.67 -4.11
CA ASP A 678 -14.86 -27.61 -4.63
C ASP A 678 -16.25 -28.17 -5.01
N ALA A 679 -17.25 -27.29 -4.98
CA ALA A 679 -18.53 -27.56 -5.60
C ALA A 679 -18.36 -27.72 -7.14
N PRO A 680 -19.32 -28.35 -7.82
CA PRO A 680 -19.21 -28.63 -9.25
C PRO A 680 -19.09 -27.36 -10.07
N VAL A 681 -17.96 -27.23 -10.75
CA VAL A 681 -17.63 -26.08 -11.62
C VAL A 681 -18.32 -26.23 -12.96
N THR A 682 -19.02 -25.20 -13.39
CA THR A 682 -19.71 -25.15 -14.69
C THR A 682 -19.27 -23.97 -15.55
N TYR A 683 -18.60 -22.97 -14.97
CA TYR A 683 -18.02 -21.83 -15.65
C TYR A 683 -16.68 -21.45 -15.01
N LEU A 684 -15.65 -21.26 -15.82
CA LEU A 684 -14.32 -20.79 -15.42
C LEU A 684 -13.95 -19.58 -16.25
N SER A 685 -13.76 -18.42 -15.61
CA SER A 685 -13.13 -17.24 -16.23
C SER A 685 -11.68 -17.14 -15.79
N TYR A 686 -10.75 -16.92 -16.73
CA TYR A 686 -9.32 -16.92 -16.46
C TYR A 686 -8.54 -16.04 -17.45
N GLU A 687 -7.29 -15.74 -17.11
CA GLU A 687 -6.36 -15.05 -18.02
C GLU A 687 -5.67 -16.05 -18.94
N ASP A 688 -5.64 -15.72 -20.22
CA ASP A 688 -4.81 -16.40 -21.22
C ASP A 688 -4.03 -15.41 -22.08
N GLU A 689 -3.24 -15.93 -22.99
CA GLU A 689 -2.38 -15.15 -23.87
C GLU A 689 -3.17 -14.17 -24.77
N ARG A 690 -4.41 -14.51 -25.10
CA ARG A 690 -5.30 -13.67 -25.93
C ARG A 690 -5.80 -12.47 -25.11
N SER A 691 -6.31 -12.69 -23.91
CA SER A 691 -6.81 -11.62 -23.05
C SER A 691 -5.69 -10.68 -22.62
N ILE A 692 -4.49 -11.23 -22.34
CA ILE A 692 -3.28 -10.45 -22.06
C ILE A 692 -2.92 -9.58 -23.28
N GLY A 693 -3.01 -10.13 -24.51
CA GLY A 693 -2.75 -9.41 -25.73
C GLY A 693 -3.66 -8.18 -25.91
N GLU A 694 -4.96 -8.34 -25.70
CA GLU A 694 -5.94 -7.25 -25.80
C GLU A 694 -5.70 -6.17 -24.72
N LYS A 695 -5.37 -6.58 -23.50
CA LYS A 695 -5.00 -5.66 -22.41
C LYS A 695 -3.76 -4.85 -22.72
N GLY A 696 -2.71 -5.51 -23.23
CA GLY A 696 -1.47 -4.82 -23.63
C GLY A 696 -1.72 -3.80 -24.74
N LYS A 697 -2.45 -4.19 -25.78
CA LYS A 697 -2.86 -3.29 -26.84
C LYS A 697 -3.61 -2.08 -26.31
N TRP A 698 -4.60 -2.30 -25.44
CA TRP A 698 -5.38 -1.22 -24.84
C TRP A 698 -4.54 -0.29 -23.95
N VAL A 699 -3.61 -0.83 -23.17
CA VAL A 699 -2.67 -0.03 -22.34
C VAL A 699 -1.84 0.90 -23.22
N HIS A 700 -1.39 0.44 -24.38
CA HIS A 700 -0.70 1.28 -25.36
C HIS A 700 -1.59 2.37 -25.94
N GLU A 701 -2.80 2.01 -26.37
CA GLU A 701 -3.79 2.94 -26.93
C GLU A 701 -4.20 4.02 -25.93
N GLN A 702 -4.37 3.64 -24.67
CA GLN A 702 -4.72 4.58 -23.60
C GLN A 702 -3.50 5.37 -23.05
N GLY A 703 -2.29 5.07 -23.47
CA GLY A 703 -1.10 5.73 -22.96
C GLY A 703 -0.82 5.49 -21.48
N LEU A 704 -1.33 4.39 -20.90
CA LEU A 704 -1.08 4.04 -19.49
C LEU A 704 0.38 3.67 -19.26
N GLY A 705 0.80 3.69 -18.00
CA GLY A 705 2.18 3.43 -17.61
C GLY A 705 2.62 1.99 -17.84
N GLY A 706 1.79 1.00 -17.52
CA GLY A 706 2.16 -0.40 -17.67
C GLY A 706 1.19 -1.38 -17.02
N THR A 707 1.73 -2.45 -16.49
CA THR A 707 0.97 -3.52 -15.84
C THR A 707 1.68 -4.10 -14.63
N LEU A 708 0.90 -4.63 -13.71
CA LEU A 708 1.36 -5.59 -12.70
C LEU A 708 0.93 -7.00 -13.10
N VAL A 709 1.70 -8.01 -12.72
CA VAL A 709 1.38 -9.43 -12.92
C VAL A 709 1.40 -10.17 -11.59
N TRP A 710 0.26 -10.61 -11.14
CA TRP A 710 0.07 -11.41 -9.94
C TRP A 710 -0.22 -12.87 -10.30
N THR A 711 0.62 -13.88 -10.03
CA THR A 711 2.06 -13.81 -9.83
C THR A 711 2.75 -14.57 -10.94
N ILE A 712 3.99 -14.25 -11.23
CA ILE A 712 4.74 -14.93 -12.32
C ILE A 712 4.95 -16.41 -12.03
N ASN A 713 4.94 -16.84 -10.75
CA ASN A 713 5.00 -18.25 -10.34
C ASN A 713 3.83 -19.07 -10.91
N TYR A 714 2.67 -18.45 -11.01
CA TYR A 714 1.43 -19.15 -11.40
C TYR A 714 1.36 -19.52 -12.87
N GLY A 715 2.13 -18.82 -13.71
CA GLY A 715 2.16 -19.08 -15.15
C GLY A 715 3.19 -20.10 -15.62
N TYR A 716 4.13 -20.50 -14.75
CA TYR A 716 5.21 -21.41 -15.11
C TYR A 716 4.75 -22.86 -15.25
N LEU A 717 5.07 -23.49 -16.37
CA LEU A 717 4.76 -24.87 -16.69
C LEU A 717 6.06 -25.70 -16.67
N PRO A 718 6.37 -26.43 -15.60
CA PRO A 718 7.67 -27.09 -15.43
C PRO A 718 7.92 -28.18 -16.46
N GLU A 719 6.89 -28.89 -16.91
CA GLU A 719 7.01 -29.93 -17.94
C GLU A 719 7.45 -29.36 -19.30
N GLN A 720 7.14 -28.09 -19.56
CA GLN A 720 7.50 -27.41 -20.80
C GLN A 720 8.72 -26.50 -20.63
N GLY A 721 9.11 -26.21 -19.39
CA GLY A 721 10.17 -25.24 -19.10
C GLY A 721 9.84 -23.82 -19.51
N THR A 722 8.54 -23.45 -19.63
CA THR A 722 8.09 -22.17 -20.18
C THR A 722 7.06 -21.50 -19.27
N ASN A 723 6.86 -20.21 -19.48
CA ASN A 723 5.82 -19.41 -18.84
C ASN A 723 5.03 -18.66 -19.94
N PRO A 724 4.05 -19.32 -20.60
CA PRO A 724 3.36 -18.75 -21.74
C PRO A 724 2.66 -17.41 -21.44
N PRO A 725 1.95 -17.22 -20.30
CA PRO A 725 1.38 -15.91 -19.99
C PRO A 725 2.42 -14.80 -19.89
N MET A 726 3.60 -15.07 -19.29
CA MET A 726 4.66 -14.06 -19.21
C MET A 726 5.29 -13.76 -20.56
N GLN A 727 5.34 -14.73 -21.48
CA GLN A 727 5.73 -14.44 -22.87
C GLN A 727 4.70 -13.56 -23.58
N ALA A 728 3.41 -13.77 -23.34
CA ALA A 728 2.35 -12.88 -23.84
C ALA A 728 2.46 -11.47 -23.24
N VAL A 729 2.76 -11.36 -21.96
CA VAL A 729 3.03 -10.06 -21.30
C VAL A 729 4.23 -9.36 -21.96
N LYS A 730 5.34 -10.08 -22.17
CA LYS A 730 6.52 -9.53 -22.87
C LYS A 730 6.16 -8.97 -24.24
N GLN A 731 5.44 -9.76 -25.05
CA GLN A 731 5.05 -9.37 -26.40
C GLN A 731 4.10 -8.19 -26.41
N SER A 732 3.18 -8.13 -25.44
CA SER A 732 2.08 -7.16 -25.46
C SER A 732 2.41 -5.85 -24.76
N PHE A 733 3.32 -5.85 -23.77
CA PHE A 733 3.64 -4.66 -22.98
C PHE A 733 5.06 -4.16 -23.18
N ILE A 734 6.04 -5.07 -23.34
CA ILE A 734 7.47 -4.71 -23.40
C ILE A 734 7.96 -4.57 -24.85
N ALA A 735 7.57 -5.50 -25.69
CA ALA A 735 8.03 -5.48 -27.08
C ALA A 735 7.53 -4.20 -27.77
N ALA A 736 8.45 -3.45 -28.34
CA ALA A 736 8.06 -2.33 -29.17
C ALA A 736 7.51 -2.89 -30.49
N SER A 737 6.26 -2.60 -30.78
CA SER A 737 5.74 -2.75 -32.14
C SER A 737 6.27 -1.60 -32.98
N ALA A 738 7.52 -1.72 -33.43
CA ALA A 738 7.98 -0.89 -34.53
C ALA A 738 7.21 -1.32 -35.78
N SER A 739 6.32 -0.45 -36.28
CA SER A 739 5.70 -0.66 -37.60
C SER A 739 6.66 -0.33 -38.73
N GLY A 740 7.83 0.20 -38.39
CA GLY A 740 8.90 0.55 -39.31
C GLY A 740 9.88 1.55 -38.73
N TYR A 741 10.76 2.00 -39.62
CA TYR A 741 11.76 3.00 -39.31
C TYR A 741 11.81 4.07 -40.40
N ARG A 742 12.02 5.33 -39.99
CA ARG A 742 12.29 6.45 -40.89
C ARG A 742 13.79 6.68 -40.93
N VAL A 743 14.36 6.64 -42.13
CA VAL A 743 15.79 6.88 -42.38
C VAL A 743 15.97 8.32 -42.87
N TYR A 744 16.96 8.99 -42.30
CA TYR A 744 17.31 10.36 -42.61
C TYR A 744 18.76 10.43 -43.15
N ARG A 745 18.93 11.25 -44.16
CA ARG A 745 20.26 11.67 -44.67
C ARG A 745 20.38 13.19 -44.60
N ASN A 746 21.40 13.68 -43.93
CA ASN A 746 21.63 15.13 -43.74
C ASN A 746 20.40 15.88 -43.20
N GLY A 747 19.70 15.22 -42.24
CA GLY A 747 18.49 15.78 -41.61
C GLY A 747 17.18 15.60 -42.40
N THR A 748 17.25 15.19 -43.70
CA THR A 748 16.08 14.96 -44.54
C THR A 748 15.68 13.49 -44.58
N ALA A 749 14.38 13.19 -44.42
CA ALA A 749 13.85 11.84 -44.53
C ALA A 749 14.03 11.33 -45.97
N ILE A 750 14.63 10.16 -46.14
CA ILE A 750 14.89 9.56 -47.43
C ILE A 750 14.17 8.22 -47.65
N ALA A 751 13.79 7.53 -46.59
CA ALA A 751 13.12 6.25 -46.71
C ALA A 751 12.25 5.92 -45.47
N THR A 752 11.29 5.03 -45.71
CA THR A 752 10.55 4.32 -44.63
C THR A 752 10.82 2.83 -44.83
N VAL A 753 11.36 2.20 -43.79
CA VAL A 753 11.64 0.75 -43.78
C VAL A 753 10.53 0.10 -42.94
N THR A 754 9.72 -0.72 -43.56
CA THR A 754 8.54 -1.36 -42.94
C THR A 754 8.84 -2.72 -42.32
N SER A 755 10.03 -3.27 -42.57
CA SER A 755 10.48 -4.55 -42.00
C SER A 755 11.99 -4.62 -41.95
N GLY A 756 12.53 -5.28 -40.92
CA GLY A 756 13.95 -5.42 -40.71
C GLY A 756 14.62 -4.19 -40.09
N ALA A 757 15.92 -4.27 -39.89
CA ALA A 757 16.74 -3.24 -39.23
C ALA A 757 17.95 -2.85 -40.08
N THR A 758 17.74 -2.75 -41.39
CA THR A 758 18.76 -2.39 -42.38
C THR A 758 18.15 -1.63 -43.54
N TYR A 759 18.93 -0.75 -44.15
CA TYR A 759 18.56 0.00 -45.36
C TYR A 759 19.79 0.28 -46.17
N THR A 760 19.66 0.28 -47.51
CA THR A 760 20.72 0.72 -48.42
C THR A 760 20.29 1.95 -49.17
N ASP A 761 20.97 3.06 -48.94
CA ASP A 761 20.80 4.29 -49.71
C ASP A 761 21.60 4.24 -50.98
N ALA A 762 20.98 3.80 -52.07
CA ALA A 762 21.58 3.74 -53.37
C ALA A 762 21.71 5.12 -54.06
N SER A 763 21.10 6.17 -53.46
CA SER A 763 21.13 7.52 -54.03
C SER A 763 22.20 8.44 -53.41
N ALA A 764 23.03 7.91 -52.50
CA ALA A 764 24.10 8.68 -51.90
C ALA A 764 25.17 9.03 -52.93
N GLN A 765 25.39 10.33 -53.12
CA GLN A 765 26.44 10.85 -54.01
C GLN A 765 27.81 10.82 -53.30
N SER A 766 28.92 10.95 -54.08
CA SER A 766 30.27 11.13 -53.50
C SER A 766 30.27 12.31 -52.50
N GLY A 767 30.92 12.11 -51.34
CA GLY A 767 30.99 13.11 -50.28
C GLY A 767 30.60 12.60 -48.90
N SER A 768 30.59 13.49 -47.94
CA SER A 768 30.26 13.16 -46.53
C SER A 768 28.78 13.26 -46.28
N HIS A 769 28.18 12.20 -45.77
CA HIS A 769 26.74 12.14 -45.42
C HIS A 769 26.55 11.74 -43.98
N SER A 770 25.60 12.42 -43.31
CA SER A 770 25.16 12.12 -41.96
C SER A 770 23.83 11.37 -41.97
N TYR A 771 23.72 10.25 -41.28
CA TYR A 771 22.54 9.42 -41.25
C TYR A 771 21.99 9.30 -39.82
N GLN A 772 20.66 9.29 -39.71
CA GLN A 772 19.92 9.04 -38.49
C GLN A 772 18.73 8.12 -38.80
N VAL A 773 18.27 7.38 -37.80
CA VAL A 773 17.10 6.49 -37.89
C VAL A 773 16.17 6.79 -36.76
N ALA A 774 14.87 6.90 -37.04
CA ALA A 774 13.79 6.99 -36.03
C ALA A 774 12.84 5.80 -36.16
N MET A 775 12.33 5.30 -35.05
CA MET A 775 11.27 4.29 -35.03
C MET A 775 9.91 4.91 -35.41
N LEU A 776 9.08 4.17 -36.14
CA LEU A 776 7.70 4.51 -36.43
C LEU A 776 6.76 3.59 -35.62
N ASP A 777 5.68 4.15 -35.05
CA ASP A 777 4.59 3.36 -34.48
C ASP A 777 3.56 2.93 -35.54
N ALA A 778 2.53 2.19 -35.11
CA ALA A 778 1.46 1.73 -35.98
C ALA A 778 0.65 2.87 -36.62
N ALA A 779 0.64 4.06 -36.04
CA ALA A 779 0.01 5.27 -36.60
C ALA A 779 0.97 6.08 -37.47
N GLY A 780 2.24 5.64 -37.63
CA GLY A 780 3.24 6.33 -38.44
C GLY A 780 3.93 7.50 -37.71
N ASN A 781 3.69 7.69 -36.42
CA ASN A 781 4.37 8.74 -35.64
C ASN A 781 5.81 8.34 -35.36
N GLU A 782 6.71 9.33 -35.41
CA GLU A 782 8.13 9.12 -35.22
C GLU A 782 8.56 9.21 -33.75
N GLY A 783 9.43 8.28 -33.33
CA GLY A 783 10.21 8.39 -32.10
C GLY A 783 11.42 9.31 -32.25
N PRO A 784 12.21 9.49 -31.18
CA PRO A 784 13.46 10.25 -31.24
C PRO A 784 14.39 9.67 -32.29
N ARG A 785 15.07 10.53 -33.03
CA ARG A 785 16.10 10.12 -33.95
C ARG A 785 17.33 9.60 -33.20
N SER A 786 17.99 8.61 -33.76
CA SER A 786 19.28 8.13 -33.28
C SER A 786 20.35 9.22 -33.22
N ALA A 787 21.45 8.95 -32.53
CA ALA A 787 22.67 9.69 -32.76
C ALA A 787 23.03 9.65 -34.27
N ALA A 788 23.57 10.76 -34.78
CA ALA A 788 23.98 10.84 -36.17
C ALA A 788 25.25 10.03 -36.40
N VAL A 789 25.28 9.23 -37.48
CA VAL A 789 26.49 8.54 -37.97
C VAL A 789 26.93 9.11 -39.31
N THR A 790 28.21 9.42 -39.45
CA THR A 790 28.75 10.01 -40.68
C THR A 790 29.53 8.96 -41.47
N VAL A 791 29.35 8.96 -42.77
CA VAL A 791 30.07 8.11 -43.69
C VAL A 791 30.57 8.93 -44.89
N GLN A 792 31.78 8.62 -45.33
CA GLN A 792 32.37 9.19 -46.55
C GLN A 792 32.08 8.24 -47.70
N VAL A 793 31.37 8.73 -48.71
CA VAL A 793 31.17 8.03 -50.01
C VAL A 793 32.27 8.41 -50.95
N PRO A 794 33.00 7.47 -51.53
CA PRO A 794 34.11 7.76 -52.44
C PRO A 794 33.72 8.58 -53.68
#